data_d8be5adbfa39551963a04b6674513bb7
#
_entry.id   d8be5adbfa39551963a04b6674513bb7
#
_cell.length_a   1.000
_cell.length_b   1.000
_cell.length_c   1.000
_cell.angle_alpha   90.00
_cell.angle_beta   90.00
_cell.angle_gamma   90.00
#
_symmetry.space_group_name_H-M   'P 1'
#
loop_
_entity.id
_entity.type
_entity.pdbx_description
1 polymer ?
#
loop_
_entity_poly.entity_id
_entity_poly.type
_entity_poly.pdbx_seq_one_letter_code
_entity_poly.pdbx_strand_id
1 'polypeptide(L)'
;MPTLSTKEIKSDNRIDRLNKVISRSVAIFTPPEALTVAEWADKKRRLPDTASEPGPWRTSRTPYLREPMDAFTDPRVHKIVVVAASQVGKSEFELNAIGYIIDQDPGTILYIHPSLEEARKFSRQRLAPMIQDCKVLKTKVADVKAKDSSNTILQKIFPGGSITLIGSNTPRALASTPVRYVIGDEHDRWAISAGKEGDPWKLAERRQTTFYNRKAIDVSTPTIKGASSIETSFYEGTQERWCHQCPECGEFSEIDFDDIKFEPTVTRVGSKKIWGIKAPPQWCCPNCGCLIPEETMRRQPAKWIAANPDAYEKGVKSYWLNAFSSPWTPWTQIVIEFLEAKDDPLRLQVVYNTLLGKLWEERGDLVDEDTMLARREDYGTNPDGSPTELPDGVLVLTMGVDTQDNRLEYEVLGHGQYGETWGIKRGYIMGRPDTREVWAKLDDIIQHVYKFKNGRGLRISITLIDSGGHFTQEVYEACRARQPYRVFAIKGKGGEDVPYTTPPSKVPIRENKQVTCWLYSIGVDAGKAAIMSNLKVGEPGPKFCHFPREEAAGYDIGFFNGLLSERLVLTNTKRGTRWAWEKLPGHQRNEPLDCRNYALAGLRIINPDMDAIERRLKGVAPPVQQTQQAPQRRRGAARRHDNDEW
;
A
#
# COMPACT_ATOMS: atom_id res chain seq x y z
N MET A 1 -57.11 14.40 -60.13
CA MET A 1 -56.08 13.71 -59.33
C MET A 1 -56.46 12.26 -59.30
N PRO A 2 -55.67 11.34 -59.86
CA PRO A 2 -55.97 9.91 -59.80
C PRO A 2 -55.68 9.36 -58.41
N THR A 3 -56.68 8.82 -57.76
CA THR A 3 -56.59 8.07 -56.52
C THR A 3 -55.83 6.76 -56.79
N LEU A 4 -54.60 6.66 -56.28
CA LEU A 4 -53.80 5.43 -56.26
C LEU A 4 -54.63 4.31 -55.64
N SER A 5 -54.75 3.18 -56.34
CA SER A 5 -55.57 2.04 -55.92
C SER A 5 -54.93 1.38 -54.69
N THR A 6 -55.78 0.89 -53.78
CA THR A 6 -55.35 0.14 -52.59
C THR A 6 -54.51 -1.13 -52.89
N LYS A 7 -54.45 -1.58 -54.15
CA LYS A 7 -53.57 -2.67 -54.62
C LYS A 7 -52.10 -2.23 -54.78
N GLU A 8 -51.84 -0.98 -55.25
CA GLU A 8 -50.47 -0.46 -55.41
C GLU A 8 -49.83 -0.20 -54.05
N ILE A 9 -50.57 0.29 -53.05
CA ILE A 9 -50.08 0.51 -51.68
C ILE A 9 -49.72 -0.85 -51.01
N LYS A 10 -50.46 -1.95 -51.30
CA LYS A 10 -50.14 -3.28 -50.77
C LYS A 10 -48.92 -3.93 -51.48
N SER A 11 -48.68 -3.60 -52.74
CA SER A 11 -47.52 -4.04 -53.49
C SER A 11 -46.23 -3.39 -53.00
N ASP A 12 -46.23 -2.10 -52.73
CA ASP A 12 -45.12 -1.35 -52.20
C ASP A 12 -44.71 -1.87 -50.81
N ASN A 13 -45.65 -2.14 -49.91
CA ASN A 13 -45.37 -2.71 -48.59
C ASN A 13 -44.78 -4.17 -48.67
N ARG A 14 -45.10 -4.91 -49.72
CA ARG A 14 -44.49 -6.25 -49.94
C ARG A 14 -43.06 -6.14 -50.45
N ILE A 15 -42.80 -5.25 -51.38
CA ILE A 15 -41.47 -4.96 -51.91
C ILE A 15 -40.54 -4.44 -50.78
N ASP A 16 -41.00 -3.53 -49.94
CA ASP A 16 -40.26 -3.06 -48.79
C ASP A 16 -39.94 -4.15 -47.76
N ARG A 17 -40.88 -5.05 -47.51
CA ARG A 17 -40.65 -6.23 -46.66
C ARG A 17 -39.65 -7.19 -47.29
N LEU A 18 -39.75 -7.44 -48.57
CA LEU A 18 -38.82 -8.30 -49.32
C LEU A 18 -37.42 -7.68 -49.32
N ASN A 19 -37.30 -6.40 -49.61
CA ASN A 19 -36.04 -5.67 -49.58
C ASN A 19 -35.41 -5.70 -48.18
N LYS A 20 -36.21 -5.57 -47.10
CA LYS A 20 -35.72 -5.73 -45.71
C LYS A 20 -35.24 -7.14 -45.41
N VAL A 21 -35.91 -8.17 -45.93
CA VAL A 21 -35.49 -9.57 -45.78
C VAL A 21 -34.21 -9.83 -46.58
N ILE A 22 -34.15 -9.41 -47.83
CA ILE A 22 -32.97 -9.52 -48.69
C ILE A 22 -31.78 -8.78 -48.06
N SER A 23 -31.97 -7.51 -47.62
CA SER A 23 -30.93 -6.74 -46.98
C SER A 23 -30.42 -7.40 -45.69
N ARG A 24 -31.31 -8.01 -44.89
CA ARG A 24 -30.93 -8.81 -43.72
C ARG A 24 -30.16 -10.08 -44.06
N SER A 25 -30.59 -10.76 -45.13
CA SER A 25 -29.93 -11.99 -45.62
C SER A 25 -28.55 -11.68 -46.21
N VAL A 26 -28.43 -10.61 -47.00
CA VAL A 26 -27.15 -10.14 -47.55
C VAL A 26 -26.23 -9.65 -46.44
N ALA A 27 -26.75 -8.98 -45.41
CA ALA A 27 -25.95 -8.56 -44.25
C ALA A 27 -25.31 -9.72 -43.49
N ILE A 28 -25.90 -10.94 -43.55
CA ILE A 28 -25.29 -12.15 -42.95
C ILE A 28 -24.02 -12.57 -43.70
N PHE A 29 -23.95 -12.32 -45.01
CA PHE A 29 -22.80 -12.64 -45.85
C PHE A 29 -21.79 -11.49 -45.99
N THR A 30 -22.12 -10.31 -45.48
CA THR A 30 -21.16 -9.19 -45.46
C THR A 30 -20.13 -9.44 -44.34
N PRO A 31 -18.83 -9.52 -44.65
CA PRO A 31 -17.82 -9.66 -43.64
C PRO A 31 -17.97 -8.55 -42.59
N PRO A 32 -17.81 -8.83 -41.29
CA PRO A 32 -17.80 -7.79 -40.30
C PRO A 32 -16.72 -6.73 -40.63
N GLU A 33 -17.02 -5.47 -40.35
CA GLU A 33 -16.06 -4.38 -40.54
C GLU A 33 -14.77 -4.70 -39.77
N ALA A 34 -13.64 -4.72 -40.47
CA ALA A 34 -12.33 -4.94 -39.84
C ALA A 34 -11.96 -3.72 -38.99
N LEU A 35 -12.23 -3.81 -37.70
CA LEU A 35 -11.95 -2.76 -36.73
C LEU A 35 -10.76 -3.16 -35.85
N THR A 36 -9.95 -2.17 -35.43
CA THR A 36 -9.06 -2.37 -34.30
C THR A 36 -9.84 -2.34 -32.99
N VAL A 37 -9.20 -2.73 -31.86
CA VAL A 37 -9.88 -2.65 -30.54
C VAL A 37 -10.26 -1.21 -30.21
N ALA A 38 -9.40 -0.22 -30.53
CA ALA A 38 -9.68 1.18 -30.29
C ALA A 38 -10.86 1.68 -31.12
N GLU A 39 -10.91 1.35 -32.41
CA GLU A 39 -12.01 1.71 -33.30
C GLU A 39 -13.32 1.03 -32.92
N TRP A 40 -13.26 -0.24 -32.50
CA TRP A 40 -14.42 -0.96 -31.98
C TRP A 40 -14.95 -0.28 -30.73
N ALA A 41 -14.06 0.09 -29.80
CA ALA A 41 -14.45 0.76 -28.56
C ALA A 41 -15.11 2.12 -28.85
N ASP A 42 -14.51 2.96 -29.70
CA ASP A 42 -15.05 4.28 -30.08
C ASP A 42 -16.42 4.15 -30.78
N LYS A 43 -16.66 3.09 -31.59
CA LYS A 43 -17.92 2.90 -32.30
C LYS A 43 -19.03 2.21 -31.48
N LYS A 44 -18.67 1.27 -30.60
CA LYS A 44 -19.64 0.34 -30.01
C LYS A 44 -19.68 0.31 -28.48
N ARG A 45 -18.61 0.72 -27.82
CA ARG A 45 -18.49 0.67 -26.37
C ARG A 45 -19.25 1.82 -25.70
N ARG A 46 -20.00 1.51 -24.65
CA ARG A 46 -20.65 2.49 -23.78
C ARG A 46 -20.22 2.26 -22.33
N LEU A 47 -19.84 3.32 -21.66
CA LEU A 47 -19.56 3.31 -20.23
C LEU A 47 -20.87 3.35 -19.44
N PRO A 48 -21.00 2.61 -18.34
CA PRO A 48 -22.20 2.58 -17.50
C PRO A 48 -22.47 3.93 -16.84
N ASP A 49 -23.71 4.17 -16.43
CA ASP A 49 -24.12 5.42 -15.76
C ASP A 49 -23.43 5.60 -14.39
N THR A 50 -22.84 4.53 -13.85
CA THR A 50 -22.02 4.55 -12.59
C THR A 50 -20.57 4.91 -12.84
N ALA A 51 -20.11 5.06 -14.09
CA ALA A 51 -18.75 5.48 -14.40
C ALA A 51 -18.56 6.98 -14.11
N SER A 52 -17.30 7.39 -13.90
CA SER A 52 -16.96 8.82 -13.70
C SER A 52 -17.32 9.70 -14.90
N GLU A 53 -17.26 9.15 -16.11
CA GLU A 53 -17.64 9.79 -17.37
C GLU A 53 -18.60 8.86 -18.14
N PRO A 54 -19.92 8.84 -17.82
CA PRO A 54 -20.88 7.95 -18.47
C PRO A 54 -21.08 8.27 -19.94
N GLY A 55 -21.42 7.27 -20.74
CA GLY A 55 -21.75 7.48 -22.15
C GLY A 55 -20.88 6.72 -23.13
N PRO A 56 -20.80 7.14 -24.41
CA PRO A 56 -19.95 6.50 -25.39
C PRO A 56 -18.48 6.58 -25.02
N TRP A 57 -17.75 5.50 -25.20
CA TRP A 57 -16.29 5.49 -25.05
C TRP A 57 -15.64 6.45 -26.04
N ARG A 58 -14.57 7.08 -25.64
CA ARG A 58 -13.75 7.98 -26.47
C ARG A 58 -12.29 7.74 -26.21
N THR A 59 -11.61 7.04 -27.10
CA THR A 59 -10.16 6.79 -27.02
C THR A 59 -9.35 8.08 -26.96
N SER A 60 -9.86 9.17 -27.56
CA SER A 60 -9.22 10.49 -27.50
C SER A 60 -9.13 11.06 -26.07
N ARG A 61 -9.94 10.58 -25.11
CA ARG A 61 -9.85 10.96 -23.70
C ARG A 61 -8.62 10.38 -23.00
N THR A 62 -8.20 9.20 -23.44
CA THR A 62 -7.03 8.47 -22.94
C THR A 62 -6.17 8.03 -24.12
N PRO A 63 -5.51 8.96 -24.85
CA PRO A 63 -4.85 8.66 -26.11
C PRO A 63 -3.72 7.63 -25.99
N TYR A 64 -3.12 7.52 -24.81
CA TYR A 64 -2.12 6.52 -24.49
C TYR A 64 -2.65 5.07 -24.51
N LEU A 65 -3.96 4.85 -24.42
CA LEU A 65 -4.54 3.50 -24.53
C LEU A 65 -4.74 3.05 -25.96
N ARG A 66 -4.67 3.95 -26.97
CA ARG A 66 -4.91 3.60 -28.37
C ARG A 66 -3.96 2.52 -28.84
N GLU A 67 -2.66 2.75 -28.74
CA GLU A 67 -1.68 1.81 -29.26
C GLU A 67 -1.67 0.46 -28.54
N PRO A 68 -1.76 0.36 -27.18
CA PRO A 68 -1.96 -0.92 -26.51
C PRO A 68 -3.21 -1.69 -26.98
N MET A 69 -4.33 -0.98 -27.25
CA MET A 69 -5.54 -1.57 -27.80
C MET A 69 -5.32 -2.06 -29.24
N ASP A 70 -4.71 -1.26 -30.09
CA ASP A 70 -4.47 -1.60 -31.50
C ASP A 70 -3.43 -2.73 -31.64
N ALA A 71 -2.45 -2.82 -30.72
CA ALA A 71 -1.51 -3.94 -30.67
C ALA A 71 -2.21 -5.30 -30.47
N PHE A 72 -3.40 -5.34 -29.89
CA PHE A 72 -4.16 -6.57 -29.74
C PHE A 72 -4.61 -7.13 -31.10
N THR A 73 -4.89 -6.27 -32.06
CA THR A 73 -5.32 -6.67 -33.42
C THR A 73 -4.15 -6.86 -34.39
N ASP A 74 -2.93 -6.45 -34.02
CA ASP A 74 -1.74 -6.73 -34.83
C ASP A 74 -1.43 -8.24 -34.83
N PRO A 75 -1.45 -8.93 -35.99
CA PRO A 75 -1.24 -10.38 -36.06
C PRO A 75 0.15 -10.84 -35.62
N ARG A 76 1.15 -9.94 -35.61
CA ARG A 76 2.52 -10.24 -35.17
C ARG A 76 2.65 -10.23 -33.66
N VAL A 77 1.80 -9.47 -32.96
CA VAL A 77 1.85 -9.34 -31.49
C VAL A 77 1.07 -10.46 -30.84
N HIS A 78 1.70 -11.23 -29.97
CA HIS A 78 1.03 -12.29 -29.20
C HIS A 78 1.00 -12.00 -27.68
N LYS A 79 1.81 -11.07 -27.18
CA LYS A 79 1.81 -10.64 -25.76
C LYS A 79 1.86 -9.11 -25.66
N ILE A 80 0.99 -8.56 -24.83
CA ILE A 80 0.92 -7.13 -24.52
C ILE A 80 1.07 -6.97 -23.00
N VAL A 81 2.07 -6.22 -22.59
CA VAL A 81 2.36 -5.95 -21.17
C VAL A 81 2.08 -4.48 -20.89
N VAL A 82 1.31 -4.18 -19.83
CA VAL A 82 1.01 -2.81 -19.44
C VAL A 82 1.31 -2.60 -17.96
N VAL A 83 2.43 -1.93 -17.70
CA VAL A 83 2.78 -1.45 -16.36
C VAL A 83 2.24 -0.04 -16.22
N ALA A 84 1.34 0.19 -15.28
CA ALA A 84 0.75 1.51 -15.20
C ALA A 84 0.33 1.90 -13.78
N ALA A 85 0.40 3.19 -13.50
CA ALA A 85 -0.15 3.81 -12.31
C ALA A 85 -1.64 3.46 -12.13
N SER A 86 -2.18 3.72 -10.95
CA SER A 86 -3.61 3.56 -10.68
C SER A 86 -4.43 4.63 -11.41
N GLN A 87 -5.70 4.32 -11.69
CA GLN A 87 -6.67 5.27 -12.27
C GLN A 87 -6.28 5.86 -13.65
N VAL A 88 -5.51 5.12 -14.45
CA VAL A 88 -5.15 5.50 -15.83
C VAL A 88 -5.92 4.71 -16.89
N GLY A 89 -6.92 3.91 -16.50
CA GLY A 89 -7.77 3.18 -17.44
C GLY A 89 -7.34 1.75 -17.77
N LYS A 90 -6.46 1.11 -16.98
CA LYS A 90 -6.03 -0.30 -17.14
C LYS A 90 -7.20 -1.25 -17.38
N SER A 91 -8.15 -1.30 -16.44
CA SER A 91 -9.30 -2.21 -16.54
C SER A 91 -10.24 -1.87 -17.70
N GLU A 92 -10.29 -0.61 -18.15
CA GLU A 92 -11.07 -0.27 -19.36
C GLU A 92 -10.40 -0.77 -20.64
N PHE A 93 -9.06 -0.78 -20.70
CA PHE A 93 -8.32 -1.43 -21.78
C PHE A 93 -8.68 -2.92 -21.87
N GLU A 94 -8.63 -3.64 -20.74
CA GLU A 94 -8.97 -5.06 -20.69
C GLU A 94 -10.43 -5.31 -21.08
N LEU A 95 -11.36 -4.49 -20.58
CA LEU A 95 -12.78 -4.58 -20.94
C LEU A 95 -13.02 -4.30 -22.43
N ASN A 96 -12.30 -3.35 -23.03
CA ASN A 96 -12.40 -3.09 -24.47
C ASN A 96 -11.89 -4.27 -25.30
N ALA A 97 -10.78 -4.89 -24.90
CA ALA A 97 -10.28 -6.12 -25.52
C ALA A 97 -11.28 -7.27 -25.39
N ILE A 98 -11.87 -7.48 -24.21
CA ILE A 98 -12.92 -8.52 -24.00
C ILE A 98 -14.14 -8.24 -24.88
N GLY A 99 -14.61 -7.00 -24.94
CA GLY A 99 -15.74 -6.62 -25.76
C GLY A 99 -15.47 -6.85 -27.25
N TYR A 100 -14.29 -6.51 -27.72
CA TYR A 100 -13.83 -6.80 -29.08
C TYR A 100 -13.81 -8.31 -29.37
N ILE A 101 -13.24 -9.11 -28.47
CA ILE A 101 -13.20 -10.58 -28.61
C ILE A 101 -14.62 -11.14 -28.76
N ILE A 102 -15.53 -10.74 -27.88
CA ILE A 102 -16.92 -11.24 -27.91
C ILE A 102 -17.62 -10.87 -29.23
N ASP A 103 -17.34 -9.70 -29.80
CA ASP A 103 -18.05 -9.17 -30.95
C ASP A 103 -17.39 -9.48 -32.29
N GLN A 104 -16.06 -9.39 -32.38
CA GLN A 104 -15.34 -9.43 -33.67
C GLN A 104 -14.48 -10.67 -33.86
N ASP A 105 -13.83 -11.18 -32.80
CA ASP A 105 -12.87 -12.29 -32.90
C ASP A 105 -13.10 -13.33 -31.79
N PRO A 106 -14.27 -14.06 -31.85
CA PRO A 106 -14.66 -14.93 -30.75
C PRO A 106 -13.66 -16.07 -30.49
N GLY A 107 -13.48 -16.38 -29.21
CA GLY A 107 -12.62 -17.46 -28.73
C GLY A 107 -12.71 -17.64 -27.21
N THR A 108 -11.99 -18.62 -26.69
CA THR A 108 -11.95 -18.90 -25.26
C THR A 108 -11.00 -17.93 -24.55
N ILE A 109 -11.50 -17.28 -23.50
CA ILE A 109 -10.78 -16.31 -22.67
C ILE A 109 -10.59 -16.91 -21.28
N LEU A 110 -9.37 -16.92 -20.79
CA LEU A 110 -9.03 -17.12 -19.39
C LEU A 110 -8.64 -15.76 -18.78
N TYR A 111 -9.42 -15.31 -17.80
CA TYR A 111 -9.16 -14.04 -17.12
C TYR A 111 -8.78 -14.32 -15.67
N ILE A 112 -7.56 -13.91 -15.31
CA ILE A 112 -6.92 -14.25 -14.04
C ILE A 112 -6.82 -12.99 -13.17
N HIS A 113 -7.32 -13.09 -11.95
CA HIS A 113 -7.24 -12.06 -10.91
C HIS A 113 -6.39 -12.54 -9.74
N PRO A 114 -5.93 -11.65 -8.83
CA PRO A 114 -5.18 -12.05 -7.64
C PRO A 114 -5.91 -13.10 -6.80
N SER A 115 -7.23 -12.95 -6.65
CA SER A 115 -8.08 -13.89 -5.90
C SER A 115 -9.40 -14.19 -6.59
N LEU A 116 -10.04 -15.30 -6.19
CA LEU A 116 -11.38 -15.66 -6.69
C LEU A 116 -12.45 -14.63 -6.27
N GLU A 117 -12.27 -13.97 -5.13
CA GLU A 117 -13.17 -12.93 -4.65
C GLU A 117 -13.12 -11.70 -5.56
N GLU A 118 -11.92 -11.26 -5.93
CA GLU A 118 -11.72 -10.15 -6.87
C GLU A 118 -12.28 -10.49 -8.26
N ALA A 119 -12.10 -11.72 -8.73
CA ALA A 119 -12.71 -12.19 -9.96
C ALA A 119 -14.25 -12.09 -9.93
N ARG A 120 -14.89 -12.47 -8.82
CA ARG A 120 -16.35 -12.32 -8.63
C ARG A 120 -16.78 -10.86 -8.57
N LYS A 121 -16.01 -9.99 -7.88
CA LYS A 121 -16.27 -8.56 -7.79
C LYS A 121 -16.19 -7.92 -9.16
N PHE A 122 -15.12 -8.17 -9.89
CA PHE A 122 -14.93 -7.69 -11.27
C PHE A 122 -16.08 -8.11 -12.19
N SER A 123 -16.44 -9.40 -12.17
CA SER A 123 -17.54 -9.93 -12.98
C SER A 123 -18.86 -9.19 -12.73
N ARG A 124 -19.19 -8.90 -11.45
CA ARG A 124 -20.45 -8.23 -11.09
C ARG A 124 -20.42 -6.74 -11.33
N GLN A 125 -19.31 -6.07 -11.02
CA GLN A 125 -19.24 -4.61 -10.98
C GLN A 125 -18.73 -3.98 -12.28
N ARG A 126 -18.01 -4.73 -13.11
CA ARG A 126 -17.37 -4.23 -14.32
C ARG A 126 -17.84 -4.96 -15.58
N LEU A 127 -17.65 -6.28 -15.64
CA LEU A 127 -17.97 -7.08 -16.85
C LEU A 127 -19.48 -7.15 -17.14
N ALA A 128 -20.30 -7.42 -16.14
CA ALA A 128 -21.74 -7.53 -16.33
C ALA A 128 -22.39 -6.20 -16.75
N PRO A 129 -22.10 -5.04 -16.14
CA PRO A 129 -22.56 -3.74 -16.62
C PRO A 129 -22.10 -3.45 -18.06
N MET A 130 -20.82 -3.71 -18.39
CA MET A 130 -20.33 -3.53 -19.74
C MET A 130 -21.17 -4.31 -20.77
N ILE A 131 -21.47 -5.58 -20.50
CA ILE A 131 -22.27 -6.43 -21.39
C ILE A 131 -23.69 -5.86 -21.54
N GLN A 132 -24.30 -5.39 -20.46
CA GLN A 132 -25.67 -4.86 -20.48
C GLN A 132 -25.79 -3.50 -21.20
N ASP A 133 -24.79 -2.63 -21.06
CA ASP A 133 -24.84 -1.27 -21.61
C ASP A 133 -24.36 -1.21 -23.07
N CYS A 134 -23.60 -2.21 -23.52
CA CYS A 134 -23.14 -2.33 -24.90
C CYS A 134 -24.14 -3.14 -25.73
N LYS A 135 -24.86 -2.50 -26.64
CA LYS A 135 -25.93 -3.12 -27.43
C LYS A 135 -25.51 -4.41 -28.16
N VAL A 136 -24.29 -4.41 -28.75
CA VAL A 136 -23.80 -5.56 -29.51
C VAL A 136 -23.44 -6.73 -28.59
N LEU A 137 -22.96 -6.47 -27.38
CA LEU A 137 -22.62 -7.51 -26.41
C LEU A 137 -23.87 -8.12 -25.76
N LYS A 138 -24.86 -7.29 -25.45
CA LYS A 138 -26.13 -7.69 -24.86
C LYS A 138 -26.89 -8.71 -25.74
N THR A 139 -26.74 -8.64 -27.05
CA THR A 139 -27.36 -9.58 -27.97
C THR A 139 -26.61 -10.90 -28.07
N LYS A 140 -25.33 -10.96 -27.69
CA LYS A 140 -24.46 -12.14 -27.81
C LYS A 140 -24.28 -12.89 -26.49
N VAL A 141 -24.40 -12.22 -25.35
CA VAL A 141 -24.21 -12.86 -24.04
C VAL A 141 -25.54 -12.86 -23.28
N ALA A 142 -26.07 -14.04 -23.03
CA ALA A 142 -27.33 -14.19 -22.28
C ALA A 142 -27.17 -13.75 -20.82
N ASP A 143 -28.23 -13.21 -20.21
CA ASP A 143 -28.26 -12.87 -18.82
C ASP A 143 -28.12 -14.13 -17.93
N VAL A 144 -27.39 -14.04 -16.83
CA VAL A 144 -27.25 -15.09 -15.80
C VAL A 144 -28.61 -15.51 -15.22
N LYS A 145 -29.59 -14.60 -15.21
CA LYS A 145 -30.93 -14.82 -14.66
C LYS A 145 -31.91 -15.46 -15.70
N ALA A 146 -31.51 -15.63 -16.95
CA ALA A 146 -32.36 -16.27 -17.95
C ALA A 146 -32.51 -17.77 -17.63
N LYS A 147 -33.74 -18.30 -17.71
CA LYS A 147 -34.07 -19.69 -17.34
C LYS A 147 -33.24 -20.75 -18.04
N ASP A 148 -32.78 -20.45 -19.26
CA ASP A 148 -32.01 -21.38 -20.13
C ASP A 148 -30.52 -20.96 -20.23
N SER A 149 -30.05 -20.09 -19.34
CA SER A 149 -28.68 -19.60 -19.39
C SER A 149 -27.73 -20.54 -18.66
N SER A 150 -26.70 -21.03 -19.36
CA SER A 150 -25.54 -21.71 -18.76
C SER A 150 -24.52 -20.74 -18.16
N ASN A 151 -24.81 -19.44 -18.18
CA ASN A 151 -23.93 -18.42 -17.67
C ASN A 151 -23.95 -18.35 -16.14
N THR A 152 -22.77 -18.23 -15.55
CA THR A 152 -22.56 -18.05 -14.10
C THR A 152 -21.87 -16.72 -13.82
N ILE A 153 -21.61 -16.41 -12.54
CA ILE A 153 -20.84 -15.22 -12.17
C ILE A 153 -19.41 -15.31 -12.75
N LEU A 154 -18.80 -16.50 -12.71
CA LEU A 154 -17.40 -16.71 -13.12
C LEU A 154 -17.24 -17.19 -14.56
N GLN A 155 -18.33 -17.48 -15.27
CA GLN A 155 -18.28 -17.92 -16.64
C GLN A 155 -19.39 -17.27 -17.48
N LYS A 156 -19.02 -16.77 -18.65
CA LYS A 156 -19.96 -16.26 -19.66
C LYS A 156 -19.71 -16.98 -20.99
N ILE A 157 -20.76 -17.48 -21.57
CA ILE A 157 -20.74 -18.16 -22.88
C ILE A 157 -21.35 -17.21 -23.92
N PHE A 158 -20.72 -17.14 -25.07
CA PHE A 158 -21.17 -16.36 -26.21
C PHE A 158 -20.91 -17.14 -27.52
N PRO A 159 -21.55 -16.78 -28.64
CA PRO A 159 -21.32 -17.48 -29.91
C PRO A 159 -19.84 -17.49 -30.30
N GLY A 160 -19.26 -18.68 -30.44
CA GLY A 160 -17.88 -18.90 -30.85
C GLY A 160 -16.85 -18.82 -29.69
N GLY A 161 -17.26 -18.61 -28.42
CA GLY A 161 -16.32 -18.56 -27.33
C GLY A 161 -16.92 -18.53 -25.92
N SER A 162 -16.05 -18.37 -24.96
CA SER A 162 -16.42 -18.19 -23.56
C SER A 162 -15.36 -17.40 -22.79
N ILE A 163 -15.73 -16.76 -21.71
CA ILE A 163 -14.81 -16.18 -20.74
C ILE A 163 -14.97 -16.89 -19.40
N THR A 164 -13.85 -17.32 -18.83
CA THR A 164 -13.77 -17.91 -17.49
C THR A 164 -12.88 -17.04 -16.63
N LEU A 165 -13.41 -16.59 -15.48
CA LEU A 165 -12.69 -15.76 -14.50
C LEU A 165 -12.24 -16.65 -13.34
N ILE A 166 -10.95 -16.53 -12.97
CA ILE A 166 -10.33 -17.35 -11.92
C ILE A 166 -9.43 -16.51 -11.01
N GLY A 167 -9.04 -17.09 -9.87
CA GLY A 167 -7.95 -16.57 -9.03
C GLY A 167 -6.62 -17.23 -9.37
N SER A 168 -5.52 -16.47 -9.25
CA SER A 168 -4.15 -16.93 -9.54
C SER A 168 -3.70 -18.11 -8.68
N ASN A 169 -4.30 -18.30 -7.51
CA ASN A 169 -4.01 -19.39 -6.57
C ASN A 169 -4.78 -20.69 -6.85
N THR A 170 -5.42 -20.84 -8.03
CA THR A 170 -6.27 -21.98 -8.37
C THR A 170 -5.59 -22.88 -9.44
N PRO A 171 -4.68 -23.80 -9.06
CA PRO A 171 -3.87 -24.58 -10.02
C PRO A 171 -4.69 -25.33 -11.05
N ARG A 172 -5.75 -26.04 -10.60
CA ARG A 172 -6.62 -26.84 -11.49
C ARG A 172 -7.28 -26.01 -12.60
N ALA A 173 -7.71 -24.79 -12.27
CA ALA A 173 -8.35 -23.92 -13.26
C ALA A 173 -7.33 -23.38 -14.27
N LEU A 174 -6.09 -23.10 -13.83
CA LEU A 174 -4.98 -22.70 -14.71
C LEU A 174 -4.52 -23.81 -15.65
N ALA A 175 -4.70 -25.09 -15.26
CA ALA A 175 -4.18 -26.24 -15.99
C ALA A 175 -5.22 -26.98 -16.85
N SER A 176 -6.52 -26.68 -16.76
CA SER A 176 -7.58 -27.58 -17.23
C SER A 176 -7.99 -27.43 -18.70
N THR A 177 -7.93 -26.22 -19.29
CA THR A 177 -8.59 -25.98 -20.59
C THR A 177 -7.67 -25.21 -21.55
N PRO A 178 -7.53 -25.63 -22.83
CA PRO A 178 -6.87 -24.81 -23.82
C PRO A 178 -7.64 -23.52 -24.06
N VAL A 179 -6.91 -22.39 -24.09
CA VAL A 179 -7.50 -21.05 -24.29
C VAL A 179 -6.73 -20.26 -25.34
N ARG A 180 -7.45 -19.47 -26.12
CA ARG A 180 -6.84 -18.61 -27.13
C ARG A 180 -6.36 -17.29 -26.51
N TYR A 181 -7.11 -16.76 -25.55
CA TYR A 181 -6.85 -15.48 -24.89
C TYR A 181 -6.57 -15.68 -23.41
N VAL A 182 -5.50 -15.09 -22.93
CA VAL A 182 -5.16 -14.98 -21.50
C VAL A 182 -5.09 -13.52 -21.14
N ILE A 183 -5.79 -13.13 -20.07
CA ILE A 183 -5.77 -11.78 -19.53
C ILE A 183 -5.41 -11.90 -18.05
N GLY A 184 -4.38 -11.20 -17.61
CA GLY A 184 -3.93 -11.13 -16.21
C GLY A 184 -4.01 -9.72 -15.67
N ASP A 185 -4.85 -9.53 -14.66
CA ASP A 185 -5.03 -8.25 -13.97
C ASP A 185 -4.30 -8.25 -12.63
N GLU A 186 -3.61 -7.13 -12.33
CA GLU A 186 -2.81 -6.92 -11.12
C GLU A 186 -1.84 -8.08 -10.83
N HIS A 187 -1.04 -8.45 -11.84
CA HIS A 187 -0.12 -9.60 -11.82
C HIS A 187 0.86 -9.57 -10.63
N ASP A 188 1.36 -8.39 -10.25
CA ASP A 188 2.26 -8.24 -9.10
C ASP A 188 1.62 -8.58 -7.74
N ARG A 189 0.30 -8.73 -7.69
CA ARG A 189 -0.45 -9.14 -6.50
C ARG A 189 -0.79 -10.63 -6.49
N TRP A 190 -0.33 -11.38 -7.50
CA TRP A 190 -0.59 -12.80 -7.58
C TRP A 190 0.26 -13.60 -6.61
N ALA A 191 -0.20 -14.81 -6.28
CA ALA A 191 0.65 -15.77 -5.59
C ALA A 191 1.83 -16.15 -6.51
N ILE A 192 3.03 -16.20 -5.95
CA ILE A 192 4.27 -16.57 -6.69
C ILE A 192 4.16 -17.97 -7.28
N SER A 193 3.37 -18.85 -6.66
CA SER A 193 3.14 -20.21 -7.13
C SER A 193 1.69 -20.59 -6.97
N ALA A 194 1.10 -21.14 -8.02
CA ALA A 194 -0.20 -21.78 -7.97
C ALA A 194 -0.09 -23.13 -7.23
N GLY A 195 -0.17 -23.07 -5.90
CA GLY A 195 0.03 -24.23 -5.03
C GLY A 195 1.45 -24.82 -5.16
N LYS A 196 1.55 -26.04 -5.71
CA LYS A 196 2.83 -26.74 -5.96
C LYS A 196 3.25 -26.74 -7.44
N GLU A 197 2.45 -26.14 -8.33
CA GLU A 197 2.60 -26.27 -9.79
C GLU A 197 3.48 -25.18 -10.43
N GLY A 198 3.91 -24.17 -9.66
CA GLY A 198 4.79 -23.11 -10.13
C GLY A 198 4.04 -21.83 -10.52
N ASP A 199 4.71 -20.99 -11.30
CA ASP A 199 4.26 -19.67 -11.71
C ASP A 199 2.89 -19.71 -12.42
N PRO A 200 1.85 -19.03 -11.89
CA PRO A 200 0.49 -19.02 -12.48
C PRO A 200 0.46 -18.47 -13.91
N TRP A 201 1.26 -17.44 -14.20
CA TRP A 201 1.32 -16.84 -15.53
C TRP A 201 1.88 -17.82 -16.56
N LYS A 202 2.98 -18.47 -16.24
CA LYS A 202 3.60 -19.48 -17.13
C LYS A 202 2.68 -20.72 -17.34
N LEU A 203 1.91 -21.10 -16.33
CA LEU A 203 0.90 -22.15 -16.46
C LEU A 203 -0.21 -21.75 -17.45
N ALA A 204 -0.70 -20.51 -17.35
CA ALA A 204 -1.72 -19.99 -18.26
C ALA A 204 -1.20 -19.85 -19.70
N GLU A 205 0.00 -19.30 -19.91
CA GLU A 205 0.62 -19.18 -21.24
C GLU A 205 0.74 -20.55 -21.94
N ARG A 206 1.03 -21.62 -21.20
CA ARG A 206 1.09 -22.99 -21.77
C ARG A 206 -0.26 -23.46 -22.31
N ARG A 207 -1.39 -22.93 -21.86
CA ARG A 207 -2.74 -23.29 -22.39
C ARG A 207 -3.00 -22.69 -23.77
N GLN A 208 -2.19 -21.73 -24.19
CA GLN A 208 -2.29 -21.08 -25.50
C GLN A 208 -1.47 -21.78 -26.60
N THR A 209 -0.69 -22.79 -26.27
CA THR A 209 0.31 -23.39 -27.18
C THR A 209 -0.30 -23.93 -28.47
N THR A 210 -1.55 -24.40 -28.44
CA THR A 210 -2.26 -24.95 -29.62
C THR A 210 -2.83 -23.87 -30.55
N PHE A 211 -2.85 -22.61 -30.13
CA PHE A 211 -3.40 -21.51 -30.91
C PHE A 211 -2.27 -20.67 -31.52
N TYR A 212 -2.16 -20.70 -32.87
CA TYR A 212 -1.18 -19.89 -33.59
C TYR A 212 -1.47 -18.37 -33.47
N ASN A 213 -2.76 -18.01 -33.35
CA ASN A 213 -3.27 -16.65 -33.22
C ASN A 213 -3.61 -16.26 -31.77
N ARG A 214 -2.88 -16.83 -30.81
CA ARG A 214 -3.05 -16.53 -29.38
C ARG A 214 -2.73 -15.07 -29.06
N LYS A 215 -3.40 -14.53 -28.02
CA LYS A 215 -3.10 -13.22 -27.45
C LYS A 215 -3.06 -13.32 -25.93
N ALA A 216 -2.07 -12.68 -25.32
CA ALA A 216 -1.94 -12.53 -23.87
C ALA A 216 -1.89 -11.05 -23.52
N ILE A 217 -2.63 -10.63 -22.51
CA ILE A 217 -2.61 -9.29 -21.92
C ILE A 217 -2.17 -9.44 -20.47
N ASP A 218 -1.08 -8.81 -20.11
CA ASP A 218 -0.49 -8.83 -18.76
C ASP A 218 -0.47 -7.40 -18.20
N VAL A 219 -1.28 -7.12 -17.18
CA VAL A 219 -1.48 -5.77 -16.65
C VAL A 219 -1.23 -5.73 -15.16
N SER A 220 -0.47 -4.75 -14.69
CA SER A 220 -0.30 -4.52 -13.26
C SER A 220 0.12 -3.09 -12.93
N THR A 221 -0.13 -2.70 -11.71
CA THR A 221 0.58 -1.63 -11.02
C THR A 221 1.92 -2.18 -10.54
N PRO A 222 3.07 -1.49 -10.77
CA PRO A 222 4.37 -1.98 -10.33
C PRO A 222 4.46 -2.00 -8.80
N THR A 223 5.23 -2.93 -8.24
CA THR A 223 5.41 -3.03 -6.80
C THR A 223 6.87 -2.76 -6.39
N ILE A 224 7.66 -3.78 -6.15
CA ILE A 224 9.01 -3.67 -5.59
C ILE A 224 10.03 -4.08 -6.64
N LYS A 225 11.06 -3.29 -6.82
CA LYS A 225 12.14 -3.54 -7.76
C LYS A 225 12.81 -4.89 -7.50
N GLY A 226 12.97 -5.66 -8.56
CA GLY A 226 13.60 -6.98 -8.52
C GLY A 226 12.69 -8.11 -7.98
N ALA A 227 11.50 -7.78 -7.42
CA ALA A 227 10.49 -8.76 -7.02
C ALA A 227 9.20 -8.66 -7.83
N SER A 228 9.06 -7.62 -8.64
CA SER A 228 7.90 -7.36 -9.49
C SER A 228 7.87 -8.29 -10.68
N SER A 229 6.80 -9.07 -10.81
CA SER A 229 6.59 -9.97 -11.95
C SER A 229 6.32 -9.20 -13.23
N ILE A 230 5.55 -8.10 -13.13
CA ILE A 230 5.23 -7.25 -14.29
C ILE A 230 6.47 -6.49 -14.79
N GLU A 231 7.42 -6.14 -13.90
CA GLU A 231 8.72 -5.59 -14.29
C GLU A 231 9.46 -6.56 -15.22
N THR A 232 9.54 -7.83 -14.84
CA THR A 232 10.17 -8.89 -15.65
C THR A 232 9.49 -9.02 -17.01
N SER A 233 8.14 -9.08 -17.03
CA SER A 233 7.36 -9.12 -18.26
C SER A 233 7.59 -7.89 -19.15
N PHE A 234 7.73 -6.70 -18.58
CA PHE A 234 7.99 -5.47 -19.31
C PHE A 234 9.34 -5.49 -20.04
N TYR A 235 10.41 -5.96 -19.35
CA TYR A 235 11.74 -6.03 -19.97
C TYR A 235 11.87 -7.11 -21.05
N GLU A 236 10.95 -8.08 -21.11
CA GLU A 236 10.86 -9.03 -22.22
C GLU A 236 10.35 -8.37 -23.53
N GLY A 237 9.66 -7.22 -23.44
CA GLY A 237 8.99 -6.54 -24.53
C GLY A 237 9.71 -5.33 -25.10
N THR A 238 8.96 -4.50 -25.83
CA THR A 238 9.47 -3.29 -26.53
C THR A 238 9.86 -2.15 -25.59
N GLN A 239 9.49 -2.19 -24.32
CA GLN A 239 9.86 -1.20 -23.29
C GLN A 239 9.46 0.24 -23.66
N GLU A 240 8.21 0.41 -24.04
CA GLU A 240 7.70 1.70 -24.51
C GLU A 240 7.34 2.62 -23.35
N ARG A 241 7.68 3.92 -23.52
CA ARG A 241 7.33 5.00 -22.61
C ARG A 241 6.45 6.02 -23.30
N TRP A 242 5.46 6.58 -22.58
CA TRP A 242 4.59 7.61 -23.13
C TRP A 242 5.26 8.97 -23.04
N CYS A 243 5.70 9.50 -24.18
CA CYS A 243 6.49 10.72 -24.30
C CYS A 243 5.68 11.85 -24.92
N HIS A 244 5.76 13.04 -24.32
CA HIS A 244 5.14 14.27 -24.81
C HIS A 244 6.18 15.13 -25.52
N GLN A 245 5.75 15.84 -26.54
CA GLN A 245 6.61 16.77 -27.27
C GLN A 245 6.80 18.06 -26.45
N CYS A 246 8.05 18.46 -26.28
CA CYS A 246 8.35 19.76 -25.69
C CYS A 246 7.97 20.88 -26.68
N PRO A 247 7.16 21.88 -26.30
CA PRO A 247 6.77 22.97 -27.21
C PRO A 247 7.93 23.87 -27.61
N GLU A 248 9.03 23.90 -26.82
CA GLU A 248 10.16 24.80 -27.06
C GLU A 248 11.23 24.15 -27.94
N CYS A 249 11.65 22.92 -27.67
CA CYS A 249 12.71 22.26 -28.43
C CYS A 249 12.21 21.19 -29.42
N GLY A 250 10.93 20.79 -29.36
CA GLY A 250 10.35 19.78 -30.23
C GLY A 250 10.68 18.34 -29.90
N GLU A 251 11.57 18.07 -28.93
CA GLU A 251 11.97 16.74 -28.53
C GLU A 251 10.89 16.05 -27.68
N PHE A 252 10.81 14.73 -27.78
CA PHE A 252 9.85 13.92 -27.03
C PHE A 252 10.49 13.33 -25.79
N SER A 253 9.86 13.53 -24.62
CA SER A 253 10.32 12.97 -23.34
C SER A 253 9.15 12.50 -22.49
N GLU A 254 9.37 11.49 -21.64
CA GLU A 254 8.44 11.10 -20.60
C GLU A 254 8.31 12.24 -19.57
N ILE A 255 7.12 12.47 -19.06
CA ILE A 255 6.93 13.37 -17.93
C ILE A 255 7.21 12.56 -16.66
N ASP A 256 8.42 12.70 -16.12
CA ASP A 256 8.84 12.04 -14.89
C ASP A 256 8.71 12.99 -13.68
N PHE A 257 8.49 12.43 -12.49
CA PHE A 257 8.38 13.20 -11.24
C PHE A 257 9.66 13.98 -10.92
N ASP A 258 10.82 13.44 -11.26
CA ASP A 258 12.11 14.07 -10.98
C ASP A 258 12.30 15.37 -11.79
N ASP A 259 11.58 15.49 -12.91
CA ASP A 259 11.55 16.68 -13.75
C ASP A 259 10.46 17.69 -13.34
N ILE A 260 9.59 17.35 -12.40
CA ILE A 260 8.55 18.26 -11.90
C ILE A 260 9.14 19.24 -10.90
N LYS A 261 9.03 20.54 -11.19
CA LYS A 261 9.51 21.63 -10.33
C LYS A 261 8.35 22.28 -9.60
N PHE A 262 8.50 22.43 -8.29
CA PHE A 262 7.51 23.03 -7.40
C PHE A 262 8.17 23.60 -6.13
N GLU A 263 7.54 24.60 -5.52
CA GLU A 263 7.96 25.16 -4.24
C GLU A 263 7.00 24.68 -3.14
N PRO A 264 7.43 23.81 -2.22
CA PRO A 264 6.57 23.33 -1.13
C PRO A 264 6.31 24.43 -0.10
N THR A 265 5.09 24.42 0.45
CA THR A 265 4.70 25.25 1.60
C THR A 265 4.20 24.37 2.72
N VAL A 266 4.43 24.78 3.97
CA VAL A 266 3.99 24.07 5.17
C VAL A 266 3.23 25.01 6.07
N THR A 267 1.99 24.68 6.36
CA THR A 267 1.19 25.34 7.39
C THR A 267 1.01 24.37 8.55
N ARG A 268 1.18 24.85 9.78
CA ARG A 268 0.96 24.04 10.98
C ARG A 268 -0.38 24.42 11.62
N VAL A 269 -1.22 23.40 11.85
CA VAL A 269 -2.47 23.52 12.60
C VAL A 269 -2.37 22.56 13.79
N GLY A 270 -2.03 23.10 14.96
CA GLY A 270 -1.66 22.29 16.12
C GLY A 270 -0.40 21.47 15.84
N SER A 271 -0.45 20.18 16.08
CA SER A 271 0.64 19.23 15.80
C SER A 271 0.69 18.73 14.34
N LYS A 272 -0.33 19.07 13.53
CA LYS A 272 -0.43 18.56 12.15
C LYS A 272 0.23 19.50 11.15
N LYS A 273 1.17 18.98 10.36
CA LYS A 273 1.72 19.66 9.18
C LYS A 273 0.73 19.48 8.03
N ILE A 274 0.33 20.58 7.39
CA ILE A 274 -0.45 20.61 6.16
C ILE A 274 0.47 21.06 5.05
N TRP A 275 0.71 20.17 4.10
CA TRP A 275 1.52 20.45 2.94
C TRP A 275 0.71 21.15 1.86
N GLY A 276 1.34 22.09 1.16
CA GLY A 276 0.83 22.79 0.01
C GLY A 276 1.96 23.15 -0.94
N ILE A 277 1.65 23.84 -2.00
CA ILE A 277 2.61 24.39 -2.96
C ILE A 277 2.30 25.87 -3.21
N LYS A 278 3.33 26.66 -3.47
CA LYS A 278 3.21 28.11 -3.67
C LYS A 278 2.58 28.45 -5.03
N ALA A 279 2.89 27.66 -6.05
CA ALA A 279 2.38 27.81 -7.42
C ALA A 279 2.16 26.42 -8.03
N PRO A 280 1.32 26.27 -9.08
CA PRO A 280 1.14 25.02 -9.79
C PRO A 280 2.49 24.45 -10.26
N PRO A 281 2.70 23.12 -10.20
CA PRO A 281 3.95 22.49 -10.59
C PRO A 281 4.15 22.61 -12.11
N GLN A 282 5.41 22.70 -12.52
CA GLN A 282 5.83 22.80 -13.92
C GLN A 282 6.76 21.65 -14.27
N TRP A 283 6.68 21.15 -15.49
CA TRP A 283 7.64 20.20 -16.02
C TRP A 283 8.86 20.92 -16.58
N CYS A 284 10.05 20.49 -16.16
CA CYS A 284 11.32 20.94 -16.68
C CYS A 284 11.76 19.98 -17.80
N CYS A 285 11.80 20.45 -19.04
CA CYS A 285 12.22 19.63 -20.14
C CYS A 285 13.67 19.14 -19.93
N PRO A 286 13.95 17.83 -19.91
CA PRO A 286 15.31 17.32 -19.71
C PRO A 286 16.29 17.69 -20.83
N ASN A 287 15.78 18.06 -22.01
CA ASN A 287 16.63 18.40 -23.17
C ASN A 287 16.99 19.88 -23.23
N CYS A 288 16.05 20.80 -22.96
CA CYS A 288 16.30 22.24 -23.09
C CYS A 288 16.19 23.03 -21.78
N GLY A 289 15.75 22.41 -20.68
CA GLY A 289 15.63 23.06 -19.36
C GLY A 289 14.45 24.02 -19.21
N CYS A 290 13.58 24.19 -20.21
CA CYS A 290 12.43 25.07 -20.14
C CYS A 290 11.38 24.53 -19.16
N LEU A 291 10.76 25.43 -18.38
CA LEU A 291 9.68 25.14 -17.47
C LEU A 291 8.33 25.32 -18.15
N ILE A 292 7.53 24.26 -18.19
CA ILE A 292 6.29 24.22 -18.96
C ILE A 292 5.14 23.82 -18.04
N PRO A 293 4.05 24.62 -18.01
CA PRO A 293 2.88 24.32 -17.18
C PRO A 293 2.14 23.05 -17.62
N GLU A 294 1.46 22.38 -16.68
CA GLU A 294 0.65 21.19 -16.91
C GLU A 294 -0.33 21.37 -18.08
N GLU A 295 -1.08 22.47 -18.08
CA GLU A 295 -2.09 22.73 -19.10
C GLU A 295 -1.53 22.78 -20.52
N THR A 296 -0.33 23.35 -20.68
CA THR A 296 0.37 23.40 -21.96
C THR A 296 0.84 22.01 -22.37
N MET A 297 1.46 21.23 -21.45
CA MET A 297 1.94 19.88 -21.76
C MET A 297 0.81 18.91 -22.12
N ARG A 298 -0.36 19.02 -21.47
CA ARG A 298 -1.53 18.17 -21.78
C ARG A 298 -2.08 18.36 -23.18
N ARG A 299 -1.76 19.47 -23.85
CA ARG A 299 -2.18 19.78 -25.23
C ARG A 299 -1.13 19.40 -26.28
N GLN A 300 0.08 19.03 -25.84
CA GLN A 300 1.14 18.67 -26.77
C GLN A 300 0.91 17.29 -27.40
N PRO A 301 1.39 17.09 -28.62
CA PRO A 301 1.46 15.76 -29.21
C PRO A 301 2.21 14.79 -28.29
N ALA A 302 1.71 13.57 -28.22
CA ALA A 302 2.36 12.53 -27.43
C ALA A 302 2.31 11.19 -28.15
N LYS A 303 3.33 10.35 -27.93
CA LYS A 303 3.46 9.03 -28.56
C LYS A 303 4.24 8.06 -27.68
N TRP A 304 4.06 6.78 -27.93
CA TRP A 304 4.90 5.75 -27.37
C TRP A 304 6.27 5.71 -28.06
N ILE A 305 7.33 5.56 -27.28
CA ILE A 305 8.71 5.43 -27.78
C ILE A 305 9.31 4.17 -27.18
N ALA A 306 9.72 3.25 -28.05
CA ALA A 306 10.31 1.97 -27.68
C ALA A 306 11.81 2.12 -27.39
N ALA A 307 12.25 1.60 -26.24
CA ALA A 307 13.67 1.45 -25.93
C ALA A 307 14.26 0.13 -26.48
N ASN A 308 13.41 -0.87 -26.74
CA ASN A 308 13.80 -2.16 -27.28
C ASN A 308 12.88 -2.57 -28.45
N PRO A 309 12.99 -1.91 -29.61
CA PRO A 309 12.11 -2.17 -30.75
C PRO A 309 12.23 -3.60 -31.32
N ASP A 310 13.38 -4.26 -31.14
CA ASP A 310 13.64 -5.61 -31.64
C ASP A 310 12.71 -6.68 -30.99
N ALA A 311 12.18 -6.39 -29.79
CA ALA A 311 11.23 -7.29 -29.14
C ALA A 311 9.90 -7.41 -29.89
N TYR A 312 9.56 -6.46 -30.75
CA TYR A 312 8.39 -6.54 -31.62
C TYR A 312 8.48 -7.70 -32.62
N GLU A 313 9.66 -8.00 -33.14
CA GLU A 313 9.88 -9.18 -33.98
C GLU A 313 9.63 -10.50 -33.25
N LYS A 314 9.75 -10.47 -31.90
CA LYS A 314 9.39 -11.60 -31.03
C LYS A 314 7.90 -11.61 -30.67
N GLY A 315 7.13 -10.64 -31.13
CA GLY A 315 5.71 -10.50 -30.90
C GLY A 315 5.32 -10.05 -29.49
N VAL A 316 6.21 -9.34 -28.79
CA VAL A 316 5.95 -8.83 -27.43
C VAL A 316 6.03 -7.30 -27.42
N LYS A 317 4.91 -6.65 -27.11
CA LYS A 317 4.87 -5.20 -26.85
C LYS A 317 4.69 -4.93 -25.37
N SER A 318 5.42 -3.97 -24.83
CA SER A 318 5.33 -3.60 -23.43
C SER A 318 5.33 -2.09 -23.24
N TYR A 319 4.42 -1.62 -22.39
CA TYR A 319 4.11 -0.22 -22.16
C TYR A 319 4.23 0.12 -20.69
N TRP A 320 4.76 1.29 -20.38
CA TRP A 320 4.87 1.78 -19.01
C TRP A 320 4.34 3.21 -18.90
N LEU A 321 3.38 3.44 -17.98
CA LEU A 321 2.66 4.70 -17.85
C LEU A 321 2.55 5.13 -16.39
N ASN A 322 2.90 6.39 -16.10
CA ASN A 322 2.66 7.04 -14.81
C ASN A 322 1.34 7.84 -14.80
N ALA A 323 0.97 8.42 -13.64
CA ALA A 323 -0.28 9.17 -13.51
C ALA A 323 -0.23 10.60 -14.07
N PHE A 324 0.94 11.14 -14.44
CA PHE A 324 1.05 12.50 -15.00
C PHE A 324 0.29 12.66 -16.32
N SER A 325 0.11 11.58 -17.06
CA SER A 325 -0.67 11.56 -18.30
C SER A 325 -2.17 11.37 -18.07
N SER A 326 -2.61 11.03 -16.85
CA SER A 326 -4.03 10.82 -16.52
C SER A 326 -4.82 12.13 -16.61
N PRO A 327 -5.95 12.17 -17.34
CA PRO A 327 -6.77 13.37 -17.41
C PRO A 327 -7.55 13.67 -16.12
N TRP A 328 -7.56 12.73 -15.16
CA TRP A 328 -8.32 12.83 -13.91
C TRP A 328 -7.47 13.22 -12.70
N THR A 329 -6.14 13.12 -12.81
CA THR A 329 -5.22 13.38 -11.69
C THR A 329 -4.38 14.63 -11.99
N PRO A 330 -4.67 15.79 -11.39
CA PRO A 330 -3.87 17.00 -11.54
C PRO A 330 -2.45 16.79 -10.98
N TRP A 331 -1.45 17.37 -11.61
CA TRP A 331 -0.06 17.31 -11.12
C TRP A 331 0.09 17.86 -9.71
N THR A 332 -0.68 18.90 -9.38
CA THR A 332 -0.75 19.47 -8.02
C THR A 332 -1.12 18.41 -6.98
N GLN A 333 -2.10 17.55 -7.28
CA GLN A 333 -2.51 16.49 -6.38
C GLN A 333 -1.39 15.47 -6.18
N ILE A 334 -0.73 15.03 -7.26
CA ILE A 334 0.39 14.08 -7.18
C ILE A 334 1.51 14.63 -6.29
N VAL A 335 1.87 15.90 -6.47
CA VAL A 335 2.91 16.56 -5.67
C VAL A 335 2.50 16.67 -4.18
N ILE A 336 1.26 17.05 -3.88
CA ILE A 336 0.80 17.16 -2.49
C ILE A 336 0.78 15.79 -1.81
N GLU A 337 0.28 14.74 -2.47
CA GLU A 337 0.27 13.38 -1.93
C GLU A 337 1.70 12.88 -1.67
N PHE A 338 2.64 13.20 -2.57
CA PHE A 338 4.06 12.90 -2.33
C PHE A 338 4.60 13.64 -1.10
N LEU A 339 4.34 14.95 -0.96
CA LEU A 339 4.81 15.75 0.16
C LEU A 339 4.23 15.26 1.51
N GLU A 340 2.96 14.82 1.52
CA GLU A 340 2.33 14.25 2.71
C GLU A 340 2.88 12.86 3.08
N ALA A 341 3.36 12.12 2.08
CA ALA A 341 3.86 10.76 2.24
C ALA A 341 5.37 10.69 2.50
N LYS A 342 6.16 11.70 2.12
CA LYS A 342 7.63 11.64 2.05
C LYS A 342 8.34 11.25 3.35
N ASP A 343 7.71 11.54 4.50
CA ASP A 343 8.26 11.25 5.82
C ASP A 343 7.80 9.87 6.37
N ASP A 344 7.02 9.11 5.58
CA ASP A 344 6.47 7.80 5.94
C ASP A 344 6.73 6.80 4.80
N PRO A 345 7.68 5.87 4.95
CA PRO A 345 8.06 4.94 3.89
C PRO A 345 6.90 4.13 3.32
N LEU A 346 5.95 3.68 4.15
CA LEU A 346 4.81 2.88 3.69
C LEU A 346 3.85 3.73 2.84
N ARG A 347 3.57 4.95 3.25
CA ARG A 347 2.76 5.88 2.47
C ARG A 347 3.49 6.32 1.20
N LEU A 348 4.80 6.55 1.28
CA LEU A 348 5.61 6.93 0.13
C LEU A 348 5.65 5.81 -0.91
N GLN A 349 5.78 4.54 -0.50
CA GLN A 349 5.69 3.38 -1.38
C GLN A 349 4.37 3.38 -2.16
N VAL A 350 3.24 3.65 -1.50
CA VAL A 350 1.94 3.74 -2.18
C VAL A 350 1.97 4.81 -3.27
N VAL A 351 2.50 6.00 -2.98
CA VAL A 351 2.63 7.09 -3.98
C VAL A 351 3.52 6.67 -5.15
N TYR A 352 4.69 6.06 -4.86
CA TYR A 352 5.60 5.57 -5.91
C TYR A 352 4.91 4.58 -6.84
N ASN A 353 4.27 3.57 -6.28
CA ASN A 353 3.67 2.50 -7.07
C ASN A 353 2.40 2.97 -7.80
N THR A 354 1.52 3.71 -7.09
CA THR A 354 0.17 3.98 -7.60
C THR A 354 0.03 5.29 -8.38
N LEU A 355 0.86 6.30 -8.12
CA LEU A 355 0.82 7.59 -8.81
C LEU A 355 2.02 7.78 -9.74
N LEU A 356 3.24 7.59 -9.24
CA LEU A 356 4.42 7.74 -10.06
C LEU A 356 4.61 6.56 -11.01
N GLY A 357 3.89 5.44 -10.79
CA GLY A 357 4.04 4.23 -11.60
C GLY A 357 5.47 3.68 -11.56
N LYS A 358 6.21 3.97 -10.49
CA LYS A 358 7.59 3.54 -10.28
C LYS A 358 7.65 2.33 -9.36
N LEU A 359 8.63 1.48 -9.59
CA LEU A 359 8.97 0.42 -8.64
C LEU A 359 9.48 1.05 -7.34
N TRP A 360 9.02 0.52 -6.22
CA TRP A 360 9.59 0.87 -4.93
C TRP A 360 10.98 0.25 -4.81
N GLU A 361 11.98 1.10 -4.73
CA GLU A 361 13.30 0.73 -4.26
C GLU A 361 13.36 1.10 -2.80
N GLU A 362 13.67 0.13 -1.96
CA GLU A 362 14.14 0.46 -0.64
C GLU A 362 15.49 1.18 -0.81
N ARG A 363 15.43 2.47 -1.03
CA ARG A 363 16.61 3.32 -0.90
C ARG A 363 16.90 3.40 0.59
N GLY A 364 17.53 2.35 1.08
CA GLY A 364 18.26 2.45 2.31
C GLY A 364 19.48 3.33 2.03
N ASP A 365 19.41 4.60 2.34
CA ASP A 365 20.52 5.16 3.09
C ASP A 365 20.50 4.33 4.37
N LEU A 366 21.26 3.24 4.37
CA LEU A 366 21.50 2.45 5.55
C LEU A 366 22.19 3.43 6.50
N VAL A 367 21.45 3.81 7.55
CA VAL A 367 22.07 4.49 8.65
C VAL A 367 23.13 3.52 9.13
N ASP A 368 24.39 3.84 8.93
CA ASP A 368 25.50 3.00 9.37
C ASP A 368 25.83 3.29 10.85
N GLU A 369 26.51 2.35 11.44
CA GLU A 369 26.89 2.38 12.86
C GLU A 369 27.82 3.54 13.17
N ASP A 370 28.71 3.92 12.26
CA ASP A 370 29.66 5.02 12.44
C ASP A 370 28.93 6.38 12.42
N THR A 371 27.95 6.55 11.55
CA THR A 371 27.07 7.72 11.52
C THR A 371 26.30 7.84 12.83
N MET A 372 25.77 6.74 13.37
CA MET A 372 25.08 6.76 14.66
C MET A 372 26.02 7.03 15.82
N LEU A 373 27.22 6.47 15.80
CA LEU A 373 28.23 6.73 16.82
C LEU A 373 28.66 8.22 16.82
N ALA A 374 28.79 8.81 15.63
CA ALA A 374 29.09 10.23 15.48
C ALA A 374 27.95 11.16 15.95
N ARG A 375 26.69 10.68 15.90
CA ARG A 375 25.49 11.42 16.35
C ARG A 375 25.41 11.60 17.87
N ARG A 376 26.22 10.88 18.65
CA ARG A 376 26.21 11.01 20.12
C ARG A 376 26.57 12.41 20.56
N GLU A 377 25.81 12.92 21.52
CA GLU A 377 25.93 14.27 22.04
C GLU A 377 26.13 14.30 23.56
N ASP A 378 26.61 15.42 24.07
CA ASP A 378 26.76 15.67 25.51
C ASP A 378 25.41 16.19 26.05
N TYR A 379 24.82 15.48 27.01
CA TYR A 379 23.60 15.92 27.70
C TYR A 379 23.85 17.00 28.77
N GLY A 380 25.09 17.42 28.92
CA GLY A 380 25.52 18.48 29.83
C GLY A 380 26.10 17.98 31.16
N THR A 381 26.52 18.93 31.97
CA THR A 381 27.16 18.66 33.26
C THR A 381 26.37 19.31 34.39
N ASN A 382 26.17 18.58 35.46
CA ASN A 382 25.54 19.04 36.69
C ASN A 382 26.46 20.00 37.45
N PRO A 383 25.95 20.80 38.43
CA PRO A 383 26.76 21.69 39.23
C PRO A 383 27.86 21.01 40.06
N ASP A 384 27.73 19.73 40.37
CA ASP A 384 28.70 18.90 41.09
C ASP A 384 29.78 18.27 40.19
N GLY A 385 29.76 18.58 38.89
CA GLY A 385 30.68 18.03 37.89
C GLY A 385 30.30 16.67 37.34
N SER A 386 29.21 16.06 37.79
CA SER A 386 28.70 14.79 37.22
C SER A 386 27.94 15.01 35.91
N PRO A 387 27.92 14.02 34.98
CA PRO A 387 27.10 14.09 33.77
C PRO A 387 25.61 14.22 34.08
N THR A 388 24.89 15.02 33.29
CA THR A 388 23.43 15.14 33.40
C THR A 388 22.78 13.87 32.83
N GLU A 389 21.91 13.23 33.61
CA GLU A 389 21.19 12.00 33.15
C GLU A 389 20.05 12.32 32.18
N LEU A 390 19.29 13.40 32.44
CA LEU A 390 18.14 13.80 31.65
C LEU A 390 18.36 15.16 30.97
N PRO A 391 18.40 15.19 29.63
CA PRO A 391 18.40 16.44 28.89
C PRO A 391 17.03 17.12 28.95
N ASP A 392 17.04 18.45 28.77
CA ASP A 392 15.79 19.22 28.62
C ASP A 392 15.01 18.72 27.42
N GLY A 393 13.73 18.54 27.56
CA GLY A 393 12.86 17.97 26.49
C GLY A 393 12.35 16.57 26.80
N VAL A 394 13.01 15.83 27.68
CA VAL A 394 12.51 14.54 28.16
C VAL A 394 11.30 14.74 29.09
N LEU A 395 10.18 14.15 28.75
CA LEU A 395 8.92 14.28 29.51
C LEU A 395 8.52 12.99 30.23
N VAL A 396 8.82 11.84 29.63
CA VAL A 396 8.44 10.51 30.12
C VAL A 396 9.60 9.54 29.93
N LEU A 397 9.80 8.64 30.88
CA LEU A 397 10.74 7.51 30.76
C LEU A 397 9.98 6.19 30.62
N THR A 398 10.44 5.36 29.71
CA THR A 398 9.99 3.96 29.57
C THR A 398 11.20 3.03 29.51
N MET A 399 10.99 1.76 29.78
CA MET A 399 12.06 0.76 29.73
C MET A 399 11.62 -0.48 29.00
N GLY A 400 12.44 -0.97 28.08
CA GLY A 400 12.33 -2.26 27.44
C GLY A 400 13.41 -3.21 27.95
N VAL A 401 13.04 -4.45 28.20
CA VAL A 401 13.95 -5.49 28.69
C VAL A 401 13.78 -6.75 27.84
N ASP A 402 14.88 -7.23 27.33
CA ASP A 402 14.99 -8.50 26.62
C ASP A 402 15.60 -9.57 27.52
N THR A 403 14.97 -10.77 27.54
CA THR A 403 15.34 -11.86 28.46
C THR A 403 16.13 -12.92 27.69
N GLN A 404 17.40 -13.06 28.05
CA GLN A 404 18.32 -14.08 27.51
C GLN A 404 18.62 -15.18 28.53
N ASP A 405 19.21 -16.29 28.12
CA ASP A 405 19.49 -17.43 29.00
C ASP A 405 20.43 -17.12 30.16
N ASN A 406 21.30 -16.14 30.01
CA ASN A 406 22.37 -15.82 30.97
C ASN A 406 22.42 -14.34 31.39
N ARG A 407 21.46 -13.52 30.96
CA ARG A 407 21.40 -12.09 31.26
C ARG A 407 20.03 -11.49 30.95
N LEU A 408 19.77 -10.30 31.50
CA LEU A 408 18.77 -9.37 30.98
C LEU A 408 19.50 -8.23 30.27
N GLU A 409 19.00 -7.84 29.10
CA GLU A 409 19.42 -6.61 28.43
C GLU A 409 18.31 -5.58 28.57
N TYR A 410 18.68 -4.30 28.75
CA TYR A 410 17.67 -3.26 28.94
C TYR A 410 18.08 -1.95 28.27
N GLU A 411 17.07 -1.18 27.89
CA GLU A 411 17.21 0.23 27.52
C GLU A 411 16.16 1.07 28.23
N VAL A 412 16.61 2.16 28.88
CA VAL A 412 15.76 3.24 29.38
C VAL A 412 15.72 4.33 28.33
N LEU A 413 14.53 4.65 27.85
CA LEU A 413 14.28 5.59 26.77
C LEU A 413 13.49 6.78 27.28
N GLY A 414 13.98 7.98 27.00
CA GLY A 414 13.30 9.24 27.24
C GLY A 414 12.43 9.62 26.03
N HIS A 415 11.26 10.18 26.29
CA HIS A 415 10.31 10.60 25.26
C HIS A 415 9.94 12.05 25.47
N GLY A 416 9.95 12.83 24.39
CA GLY A 416 9.53 14.21 24.33
C GLY A 416 8.34 14.43 23.39
N GLN A 417 8.12 15.68 23.02
CA GLN A 417 7.08 16.07 22.09
C GLN A 417 7.33 15.51 20.69
N TYR A 418 6.25 15.25 19.96
CA TYR A 418 6.27 14.87 18.54
C TYR A 418 7.10 13.62 18.21
N GLY A 419 7.27 12.71 19.18
CA GLY A 419 7.99 11.45 18.98
C GLY A 419 9.53 11.57 19.01
N GLU A 420 10.07 12.70 19.46
CA GLU A 420 11.49 12.86 19.76
C GLU A 420 11.89 11.97 20.93
N THR A 421 13.06 11.33 20.85
CA THR A 421 13.49 10.34 21.83
C THR A 421 14.95 10.52 22.23
N TRP A 422 15.27 10.20 23.49
CA TRP A 422 16.62 10.24 24.06
C TRP A 422 16.97 8.88 24.66
N GLY A 423 18.09 8.31 24.21
CA GLY A 423 18.70 7.21 24.93
C GLY A 423 19.19 7.70 26.30
N ILE A 424 18.74 7.10 27.39
CA ILE A 424 19.13 7.52 28.73
C ILE A 424 20.15 6.57 29.32
N LYS A 425 19.83 5.31 29.38
CA LYS A 425 20.73 4.27 29.87
C LYS A 425 20.41 2.93 29.26
N ARG A 426 21.46 2.21 28.91
CA ARG A 426 21.34 0.83 28.48
C ARG A 426 22.39 -0.04 29.18
N GLY A 427 22.17 -1.33 29.26
CA GLY A 427 23.13 -2.23 29.86
C GLY A 427 22.69 -3.67 29.92
N TYR A 428 23.51 -4.44 30.64
CA TYR A 428 23.28 -5.87 30.87
C TYR A 428 23.24 -6.13 32.37
N ILE A 429 22.34 -7.02 32.79
CA ILE A 429 22.35 -7.62 34.13
C ILE A 429 22.72 -9.08 33.94
N MET A 430 24.00 -9.38 34.21
CA MET A 430 24.52 -10.76 34.08
C MET A 430 23.95 -11.65 35.17
N GLY A 431 23.54 -12.84 34.75
CA GLY A 431 22.96 -13.89 35.61
C GLY A 431 21.75 -14.55 34.96
N ARG A 432 21.40 -15.72 35.46
CA ARG A 432 20.23 -16.46 34.94
C ARG A 432 18.93 -15.85 35.49
N PRO A 433 17.87 -15.74 34.65
CA PRO A 433 16.57 -15.20 35.07
C PRO A 433 15.83 -16.00 36.16
N ASP A 434 16.28 -17.20 36.49
CA ASP A 434 15.76 -18.00 37.61
C ASP A 434 16.38 -17.62 38.97
N THR A 435 17.32 -16.66 39.00
CA THR A 435 17.98 -16.19 40.23
C THR A 435 17.41 -14.88 40.72
N ARG A 436 17.32 -14.71 42.04
CA ARG A 436 16.76 -13.47 42.66
C ARG A 436 17.65 -12.24 42.44
N GLU A 437 18.96 -12.44 42.37
CA GLU A 437 19.96 -11.37 42.23
C GLU A 437 19.78 -10.56 40.95
N VAL A 438 19.42 -11.23 39.86
CA VAL A 438 19.16 -10.56 38.56
C VAL A 438 17.99 -9.58 38.68
N TRP A 439 16.91 -10.03 39.30
CA TRP A 439 15.71 -9.20 39.48
C TRP A 439 15.92 -8.06 40.52
N ALA A 440 16.74 -8.29 41.56
CA ALA A 440 17.09 -7.21 42.50
C ALA A 440 17.86 -6.09 41.82
N LYS A 441 18.86 -6.42 40.97
CA LYS A 441 19.58 -5.42 40.18
C LYS A 441 18.66 -4.68 39.18
N LEU A 442 17.66 -5.35 38.62
CA LEU A 442 16.66 -4.72 37.77
C LEU A 442 15.78 -3.74 38.58
N ASP A 443 15.42 -4.09 39.81
CA ASP A 443 14.68 -3.21 40.73
C ASP A 443 15.42 -1.90 41.01
N ASP A 444 16.74 -1.94 41.17
CA ASP A 444 17.56 -0.76 41.38
C ASP A 444 17.43 0.19 40.17
N ILE A 445 17.40 -0.33 38.97
CA ILE A 445 17.25 0.47 37.73
C ILE A 445 15.81 1.03 37.61
N ILE A 446 14.79 0.23 37.88
CA ILE A 446 13.38 0.63 37.78
C ILE A 446 13.07 1.74 38.82
N GLN A 447 13.64 1.64 40.01
CA GLN A 447 13.35 2.56 41.12
C GLN A 447 14.26 3.81 41.11
N HIS A 448 15.30 3.82 40.28
CA HIS A 448 16.20 4.98 40.16
C HIS A 448 15.42 6.23 39.73
N VAL A 449 15.82 7.35 40.32
CA VAL A 449 15.31 8.70 39.97
C VAL A 449 16.34 9.38 39.08
N TYR A 450 16.08 9.35 37.76
CA TYR A 450 16.92 10.04 36.79
C TYR A 450 16.73 11.53 36.90
N LYS A 451 17.83 12.32 36.94
CA LYS A 451 17.80 13.74 37.28
C LYS A 451 18.12 14.65 36.10
N PHE A 452 17.35 15.72 35.99
CA PHE A 452 17.69 16.89 35.20
C PHE A 452 18.75 17.74 35.88
N LYS A 453 19.44 18.61 35.13
CA LYS A 453 20.41 19.57 35.65
C LYS A 453 19.87 20.47 36.78
N ASN A 454 18.56 20.74 36.79
CA ASN A 454 17.89 21.54 37.82
C ASN A 454 17.55 20.76 39.12
N GLY A 455 17.99 19.51 39.24
CA GLY A 455 17.75 18.63 40.39
C GLY A 455 16.35 17.95 40.42
N ARG A 456 15.41 18.32 39.55
CA ARG A 456 14.17 17.57 39.39
C ARG A 456 14.47 16.21 38.77
N GLY A 457 13.58 15.24 38.95
CA GLY A 457 13.82 13.92 38.43
C GLY A 457 12.56 13.23 37.91
N LEU A 458 12.76 12.23 37.05
CA LEU A 458 11.75 11.32 36.54
C LEU A 458 12.06 9.90 36.97
N ARG A 459 11.00 9.11 37.17
CA ARG A 459 11.08 7.65 37.30
C ARG A 459 10.58 6.99 36.03
N ILE A 460 10.96 5.74 35.80
CA ILE A 460 10.44 4.93 34.72
C ILE A 460 8.93 4.76 34.93
N SER A 461 8.15 5.15 33.93
CA SER A 461 6.69 5.15 34.00
C SER A 461 6.09 3.78 33.70
N ILE A 462 6.78 2.96 32.91
CA ILE A 462 6.41 1.59 32.55
C ILE A 462 7.65 0.81 32.12
N THR A 463 7.71 -0.46 32.49
CA THR A 463 8.73 -1.41 32.05
C THR A 463 8.07 -2.59 31.38
N LEU A 464 8.53 -2.94 30.18
CA LEU A 464 8.06 -4.10 29.42
C LEU A 464 9.19 -5.14 29.30
N ILE A 465 8.91 -6.37 29.73
CA ILE A 465 9.88 -7.47 29.77
C ILE A 465 9.45 -8.58 28.81
N ASP A 466 10.30 -8.93 27.86
CA ASP A 466 10.01 -10.05 26.95
C ASP A 466 9.95 -11.37 27.69
N SER A 467 8.92 -12.15 27.35
CA SER A 467 8.65 -13.47 27.89
C SER A 467 8.70 -14.59 26.84
N GLY A 468 9.30 -14.30 25.69
CA GLY A 468 9.33 -15.20 24.52
C GLY A 468 10.30 -16.36 24.63
N GLY A 469 11.25 -16.36 25.56
CA GLY A 469 12.32 -17.36 25.70
C GLY A 469 12.04 -18.52 26.68
N HIS A 470 13.10 -19.18 27.11
CA HIS A 470 13.05 -20.34 28.00
C HIS A 470 12.54 -20.03 29.41
N PHE A 471 12.67 -18.77 29.86
CA PHE A 471 12.34 -18.32 31.24
C PHE A 471 10.97 -17.62 31.33
N THR A 472 10.01 -18.01 30.49
CA THR A 472 8.66 -17.43 30.43
C THR A 472 7.99 -17.35 31.80
N GLN A 473 8.07 -18.41 32.61
CA GLN A 473 7.38 -18.48 33.91
C GLN A 473 8.04 -17.58 34.96
N GLU A 474 9.36 -17.53 34.96
CA GLU A 474 10.17 -16.65 35.84
C GLU A 474 9.89 -15.17 35.52
N VAL A 475 9.78 -14.81 34.24
CA VAL A 475 9.34 -13.47 33.82
C VAL A 475 7.94 -13.16 34.31
N TYR A 476 7.00 -14.09 34.19
CA TYR A 476 5.62 -13.86 34.67
C TYR A 476 5.57 -13.67 36.19
N GLU A 477 6.31 -14.46 36.97
CA GLU A 477 6.43 -14.31 38.43
C GLU A 477 7.05 -12.94 38.77
N ALA A 478 8.15 -12.57 38.13
CA ALA A 478 8.85 -11.32 38.33
C ALA A 478 7.96 -10.09 38.01
N CYS A 479 7.27 -10.11 36.86
CA CYS A 479 6.35 -9.05 36.46
C CYS A 479 5.16 -8.93 37.41
N ARG A 480 4.57 -10.05 37.85
CA ARG A 480 3.48 -10.03 38.82
C ARG A 480 3.88 -9.37 40.13
N ALA A 481 5.06 -9.71 40.66
CA ALA A 481 5.58 -9.12 41.90
C ALA A 481 5.79 -7.61 41.79
N ARG A 482 6.11 -7.13 40.56
CA ARG A 482 6.46 -5.72 40.26
C ARG A 482 5.33 -4.96 39.58
N GLN A 483 4.14 -5.52 39.50
CA GLN A 483 2.96 -4.86 38.91
C GLN A 483 2.66 -3.46 39.49
N PRO A 484 2.82 -3.21 40.82
CA PRO A 484 2.65 -1.85 41.38
C PRO A 484 3.58 -0.80 40.76
N TYR A 485 4.74 -1.21 40.24
CA TYR A 485 5.70 -0.36 39.53
C TYR A 485 5.46 -0.33 38.01
N ARG A 486 4.30 -0.82 37.53
CA ARG A 486 3.94 -0.94 36.11
C ARG A 486 4.96 -1.74 35.30
N VAL A 487 5.42 -2.85 35.83
CA VAL A 487 6.24 -3.84 35.13
C VAL A 487 5.33 -4.94 34.58
N PHE A 488 5.39 -5.14 33.25
CA PHE A 488 4.50 -6.08 32.58
C PHE A 488 5.28 -7.01 31.65
N ALA A 489 4.81 -8.25 31.54
CA ALA A 489 5.31 -9.18 30.57
C ALA A 489 4.76 -8.86 29.16
N ILE A 490 5.60 -9.06 28.15
CA ILE A 490 5.21 -8.93 26.76
C ILE A 490 5.53 -10.19 25.96
N LYS A 491 4.86 -10.33 24.82
CA LYS A 491 5.19 -11.32 23.80
C LYS A 491 5.13 -10.67 22.42
N GLY A 492 6.25 -10.74 21.68
CA GLY A 492 6.35 -10.27 20.32
C GLY A 492 5.53 -11.11 19.34
N LYS A 493 4.86 -10.46 18.41
CA LYS A 493 4.18 -11.08 17.26
C LYS A 493 4.61 -10.35 16.00
N GLY A 494 5.20 -11.08 15.04
CA GLY A 494 5.48 -10.58 13.70
C GLY A 494 4.26 -10.64 12.80
N GLY A 495 4.21 -9.81 11.77
CA GLY A 495 3.19 -9.75 10.73
C GLY A 495 2.73 -8.33 10.44
N GLU A 496 2.40 -8.06 9.17
CA GLU A 496 2.01 -6.71 8.69
C GLU A 496 0.71 -6.20 9.32
N ASP A 497 -0.24 -7.10 9.60
CA ASP A 497 -1.57 -6.75 10.14
C ASP A 497 -1.64 -6.81 11.68
N VAL A 498 -0.51 -6.98 12.37
CA VAL A 498 -0.49 -7.04 13.82
C VAL A 498 -0.44 -5.64 14.41
N PRO A 499 -1.46 -5.20 15.18
CA PRO A 499 -1.43 -3.90 15.84
C PRO A 499 -0.20 -3.76 16.74
N TYR A 500 0.42 -2.58 16.78
CA TYR A 500 1.64 -2.36 17.55
C TYR A 500 1.49 -2.74 19.02
N THR A 501 0.36 -2.40 19.64
CA THR A 501 0.01 -2.83 21.00
C THR A 501 -1.44 -3.31 21.03
N THR A 502 -1.70 -4.37 21.79
CA THR A 502 -3.06 -4.86 22.03
C THR A 502 -3.43 -4.72 23.52
N PRO A 503 -4.72 -4.68 23.89
CA PRO A 503 -5.12 -4.74 25.28
C PRO A 503 -4.52 -5.97 25.98
N PRO A 504 -4.14 -5.86 27.27
CA PRO A 504 -3.49 -6.97 27.98
C PRO A 504 -4.46 -8.11 28.25
N SER A 505 -3.94 -9.31 28.27
CA SER A 505 -4.64 -10.52 28.71
C SER A 505 -4.05 -11.06 30.00
N LYS A 506 -4.87 -11.77 30.80
CA LYS A 506 -4.38 -12.49 31.98
C LYS A 506 -3.93 -13.88 31.54
N VAL A 507 -2.68 -14.22 31.83
CA VAL A 507 -2.12 -15.55 31.58
C VAL A 507 -1.80 -16.27 32.90
N PRO A 508 -2.02 -17.57 33.01
CA PRO A 508 -1.70 -18.31 34.23
C PRO A 508 -0.18 -18.42 34.41
N ILE A 509 0.24 -18.40 35.67
CA ILE A 509 1.64 -18.65 36.03
C ILE A 509 1.76 -20.13 36.41
N ARG A 510 2.65 -20.86 35.73
CA ARG A 510 2.77 -22.32 35.84
C ARG A 510 1.41 -23.00 35.63
N GLU A 511 1.13 -24.05 36.32
CA GLU A 511 -0.14 -24.79 36.19
C GLU A 511 -1.30 -24.16 37.04
N ASN A 512 -1.00 -23.16 37.88
CA ASN A 512 -2.00 -22.55 38.75
C ASN A 512 -2.82 -21.47 38.06
N LYS A 513 -4.02 -21.80 37.59
CA LYS A 513 -4.94 -20.87 36.90
C LYS A 513 -5.45 -19.71 37.77
N GLN A 514 -5.33 -19.78 39.09
CA GLN A 514 -5.75 -18.72 40.01
C GLN A 514 -4.68 -17.63 40.14
N VAL A 515 -3.43 -17.96 39.83
CA VAL A 515 -2.28 -17.04 39.88
C VAL A 515 -1.95 -16.56 38.48
N THR A 516 -2.26 -15.30 38.17
CA THR A 516 -2.12 -14.78 36.82
C THR A 516 -1.17 -13.59 36.72
N CYS A 517 -0.56 -13.40 35.56
CA CYS A 517 0.19 -12.22 35.17
C CYS A 517 -0.51 -11.50 34.02
N TRP A 518 -0.35 -10.18 33.91
CA TRP A 518 -0.76 -9.41 32.77
C TRP A 518 0.26 -9.53 31.65
N LEU A 519 -0.21 -9.91 30.45
CA LEU A 519 0.60 -10.07 29.24
C LEU A 519 0.09 -9.16 28.13
N TYR A 520 0.95 -8.32 27.57
CA TYR A 520 0.67 -7.55 26.35
C TYR A 520 1.22 -8.28 25.14
N SER A 521 0.49 -8.28 24.03
CA SER A 521 1.04 -8.67 22.72
C SER A 521 1.53 -7.41 22.00
N ILE A 522 2.74 -7.48 21.46
CA ILE A 522 3.41 -6.38 20.74
C ILE A 522 3.60 -6.76 19.29
N GLY A 523 3.14 -5.92 18.34
CA GLY A 523 3.42 -6.05 16.91
C GLY A 523 4.83 -5.55 16.62
N VAL A 524 5.81 -6.47 16.71
CA VAL A 524 7.24 -6.09 16.66
C VAL A 524 7.65 -5.45 15.34
N ASP A 525 7.03 -5.83 14.23
CA ASP A 525 7.36 -5.31 12.90
C ASP A 525 7.02 -3.83 12.76
N ALA A 526 5.87 -3.41 13.27
CA ALA A 526 5.45 -2.00 13.28
C ALA A 526 6.40 -1.11 14.10
N GLY A 527 6.86 -1.60 15.25
CA GLY A 527 7.81 -0.87 16.08
C GLY A 527 9.20 -0.78 15.47
N LYS A 528 9.73 -1.86 14.88
CA LYS A 528 11.00 -1.87 14.16
C LYS A 528 10.98 -0.89 12.98
N ALA A 529 9.90 -0.87 12.20
CA ALA A 529 9.73 0.07 11.10
C ALA A 529 9.73 1.53 11.59
N ALA A 530 9.07 1.84 12.70
CA ALA A 530 9.07 3.17 13.30
C ALA A 530 10.47 3.59 13.78
N ILE A 531 11.23 2.69 14.41
CA ILE A 531 12.60 2.93 14.84
C ILE A 531 13.49 3.27 13.65
N MET A 532 13.51 2.43 12.63
CA MET A 532 14.34 2.63 11.44
C MET A 532 13.98 3.93 10.70
N SER A 533 12.69 4.28 10.64
CA SER A 533 12.26 5.56 10.09
C SER A 533 12.77 6.76 10.90
N ASN A 534 12.73 6.67 12.23
CA ASN A 534 13.17 7.74 13.11
C ASN A 534 14.70 7.93 13.11
N LEU A 535 15.48 6.84 12.98
CA LEU A 535 16.93 6.89 12.87
C LEU A 535 17.43 7.63 11.61
N LYS A 536 16.61 7.67 10.55
CA LYS A 536 16.92 8.42 9.32
C LYS A 536 16.74 9.93 9.45
N VAL A 537 16.09 10.43 10.52
CA VAL A 537 15.94 11.87 10.76
C VAL A 537 17.30 12.45 11.13
N GLY A 538 17.80 13.40 10.33
CA GLY A 538 19.15 13.96 10.46
C GLY A 538 19.27 15.15 11.41
N GLU A 539 18.17 15.87 11.69
CA GLU A 539 18.17 17.12 12.46
C GLU A 539 17.32 16.98 13.73
N PRO A 540 17.75 17.55 14.87
CA PRO A 540 16.98 17.59 16.11
C PRO A 540 15.57 18.14 15.93
N GLY A 541 14.60 17.52 16.59
CA GLY A 541 13.19 17.89 16.53
C GLY A 541 12.27 16.66 16.39
N PRO A 542 11.10 16.80 15.75
CA PRO A 542 10.13 15.72 15.65
C PRO A 542 10.74 14.42 15.15
N LYS A 543 10.56 13.33 15.93
CA LYS A 543 11.04 11.96 15.64
C LYS A 543 12.57 11.77 15.68
N PHE A 544 13.37 12.79 15.97
CA PHE A 544 14.82 12.63 16.08
C PHE A 544 15.18 11.70 17.25
N CYS A 545 16.25 10.92 17.06
CA CYS A 545 16.78 10.00 18.07
C CYS A 545 18.12 10.53 18.60
N HIS A 546 18.14 10.96 19.85
CA HIS A 546 19.31 11.43 20.57
C HIS A 546 20.02 10.27 21.29
N PHE A 547 21.34 10.32 21.35
CA PHE A 547 22.16 9.34 22.05
C PHE A 547 23.24 10.02 22.88
N PRO A 548 23.44 9.62 24.15
CA PRO A 548 24.45 10.24 25.00
C PRO A 548 25.86 9.79 24.59
N ARG A 549 26.82 10.72 24.71
CA ARG A 549 28.23 10.42 24.50
C ARG A 549 28.87 9.77 25.73
N GLU A 550 28.26 9.94 26.91
CA GLU A 550 28.72 9.39 28.17
C GLU A 550 28.85 7.86 28.09
N GLU A 551 30.04 7.33 28.32
CA GLU A 551 30.32 5.89 28.24
C GLU A 551 29.49 5.05 29.23
N ALA A 552 29.26 5.59 30.43
CA ALA A 552 28.48 4.94 31.48
C ALA A 552 27.00 4.74 31.08
N ALA A 553 26.51 5.48 30.09
CA ALA A 553 25.17 5.31 29.53
C ALA A 553 25.06 4.09 28.57
N GLY A 554 26.21 3.59 28.07
CA GLY A 554 26.31 2.32 27.38
C GLY A 554 26.04 2.35 25.87
N TYR A 555 25.96 3.50 25.21
CA TYR A 555 25.69 3.64 23.76
C TYR A 555 26.98 3.60 22.94
N ASP A 556 27.59 2.43 22.89
CA ASP A 556 28.82 2.11 22.16
C ASP A 556 28.55 1.57 20.74
N ILE A 557 29.61 1.28 20.00
CA ILE A 557 29.51 0.69 18.66
C ILE A 557 28.76 -0.65 18.68
N GLY A 558 28.91 -1.45 19.75
CA GLY A 558 28.18 -2.72 19.90
C GLY A 558 26.67 -2.54 20.06
N PHE A 559 26.25 -1.43 20.69
CA PHE A 559 24.84 -1.05 20.73
C PHE A 559 24.32 -0.72 19.33
N PHE A 560 25.02 0.14 18.56
CA PHE A 560 24.58 0.52 17.23
C PHE A 560 24.57 -0.65 16.25
N ASN A 561 25.56 -1.55 16.33
CA ASN A 561 25.56 -2.81 15.58
C ASN A 561 24.32 -3.66 15.87
N GLY A 562 23.88 -3.75 17.11
CA GLY A 562 22.66 -4.45 17.48
C GLY A 562 21.38 -3.71 17.10
N LEU A 563 21.37 -2.37 17.19
CA LEU A 563 20.24 -1.54 16.80
C LEU A 563 19.97 -1.60 15.29
N LEU A 564 21.00 -1.67 14.48
CA LEU A 564 20.94 -1.71 13.01
C LEU A 564 21.08 -3.14 12.43
N SER A 565 20.95 -4.17 13.27
CA SER A 565 21.21 -5.57 12.92
C SER A 565 20.19 -6.21 11.99
N GLU A 566 19.03 -5.61 11.81
CA GLU A 566 17.95 -6.17 11.00
C GLU A 566 17.48 -5.19 9.93
N ARG A 567 17.02 -5.75 8.82
CA ARG A 567 16.35 -5.00 7.75
C ARG A 567 15.04 -5.67 7.38
N LEU A 568 14.11 -4.89 6.89
CA LEU A 568 12.87 -5.39 6.32
C LEU A 568 13.17 -5.91 4.90
N VAL A 569 12.93 -7.17 4.64
CA VAL A 569 13.13 -7.82 3.34
C VAL A 569 11.86 -8.52 2.89
N LEU A 570 11.69 -8.59 1.58
CA LEU A 570 10.60 -9.34 0.99
C LEU A 570 10.96 -10.82 0.95
N THR A 571 10.30 -11.62 1.78
CA THR A 571 10.58 -13.05 1.92
C THR A 571 9.48 -13.89 1.29
N ASN A 572 9.88 -14.82 0.44
CA ASN A 572 8.98 -15.77 -0.20
C ASN A 572 8.61 -16.89 0.78
N THR A 573 7.32 -17.01 1.09
CA THR A 573 6.79 -18.07 1.95
C THR A 573 5.87 -18.99 1.16
N LYS A 574 5.57 -20.17 1.70
CA LYS A 574 4.59 -21.10 1.11
C LYS A 574 3.17 -20.52 0.91
N ARG A 575 2.87 -19.37 1.55
CA ARG A 575 1.58 -18.69 1.50
C ARG A 575 1.59 -17.41 0.65
N GLY A 576 2.71 -17.12 -0.01
CA GLY A 576 2.93 -15.90 -0.79
C GLY A 576 4.11 -15.10 -0.29
N THR A 577 4.36 -13.97 -0.93
CA THR A 577 5.41 -13.03 -0.54
C THR A 577 4.92 -12.20 0.64
N ARG A 578 5.75 -12.03 1.64
CA ARG A 578 5.49 -11.13 2.77
C ARG A 578 6.75 -10.39 3.16
N TRP A 579 6.59 -9.22 3.72
CA TRP A 579 7.66 -8.54 4.41
C TRP A 579 8.03 -9.26 5.71
N ALA A 580 9.31 -9.42 5.94
CA ALA A 580 9.84 -9.99 7.18
C ALA A 580 11.13 -9.28 7.56
N TRP A 581 11.34 -9.11 8.87
CA TRP A 581 12.61 -8.63 9.39
C TRP A 581 13.62 -9.75 9.38
N GLU A 582 14.75 -9.53 8.72
CA GLU A 582 15.87 -10.48 8.66
C GLU A 582 17.15 -9.83 9.16
N LYS A 583 17.94 -10.61 9.90
CA LYS A 583 19.26 -10.17 10.37
C LYS A 583 20.20 -9.94 9.18
N LEU A 584 20.95 -8.86 9.24
CA LEU A 584 21.98 -8.56 8.27
C LEU A 584 23.12 -9.59 8.38
N PRO A 585 23.76 -9.97 7.26
CA PRO A 585 24.93 -10.84 7.30
C PRO A 585 26.03 -10.26 8.20
N GLY A 586 26.57 -11.07 9.10
CA GLY A 586 27.59 -10.64 10.07
C GLY A 586 27.05 -10.12 11.40
N HIS A 587 25.77 -9.80 11.52
CA HIS A 587 25.14 -9.36 12.76
C HIS A 587 24.54 -10.54 13.51
N GLN A 588 25.01 -10.79 14.72
CA GLN A 588 24.52 -11.90 15.55
C GLN A 588 23.47 -11.47 16.57
N ARG A 589 23.48 -10.20 16.96
CA ARG A 589 22.71 -9.65 18.09
C ARG A 589 21.72 -8.60 17.60
N ASN A 590 20.48 -8.67 18.07
CA ASN A 590 19.40 -7.69 17.80
C ASN A 590 18.72 -7.18 19.06
N GLU A 591 19.19 -7.60 20.25
CA GLU A 591 18.58 -7.24 21.53
C GLU A 591 18.47 -5.72 21.74
N PRO A 592 19.43 -4.86 21.29
CA PRO A 592 19.27 -3.41 21.36
C PRO A 592 18.05 -2.89 20.59
N LEU A 593 17.78 -3.43 19.40
CA LEU A 593 16.60 -3.08 18.61
C LEU A 593 15.31 -3.53 19.31
N ASP A 594 15.30 -4.73 19.87
CA ASP A 594 14.14 -5.26 20.57
C ASP A 594 13.86 -4.50 21.87
N CYS A 595 14.88 -4.18 22.71
CA CYS A 595 14.73 -3.36 23.90
C CYS A 595 14.14 -1.97 23.58
N ARG A 596 14.64 -1.29 22.53
CA ARG A 596 14.11 0.00 22.09
C ARG A 596 12.66 -0.12 21.61
N ASN A 597 12.34 -1.17 20.87
CA ASN A 597 10.98 -1.46 20.42
C ASN A 597 10.02 -1.64 21.61
N TYR A 598 10.43 -2.37 22.62
CA TYR A 598 9.61 -2.57 23.83
C TYR A 598 9.44 -1.28 24.63
N ALA A 599 10.48 -0.45 24.74
CA ALA A 599 10.38 0.86 25.39
C ALA A 599 9.38 1.78 24.66
N LEU A 600 9.42 1.84 23.31
CA LEU A 600 8.46 2.60 22.52
C LEU A 600 7.02 2.06 22.67
N ALA A 601 6.84 0.74 22.72
CA ALA A 601 5.54 0.11 22.99
C ALA A 601 5.00 0.51 24.36
N GLY A 602 5.89 0.66 25.37
CA GLY A 602 5.53 1.16 26.69
C GLY A 602 4.89 2.54 26.64
N LEU A 603 5.45 3.48 25.86
CA LEU A 603 4.85 4.81 25.67
C LEU A 603 3.43 4.71 25.05
N ARG A 604 3.26 3.85 24.06
CA ARG A 604 1.94 3.62 23.44
C ARG A 604 0.91 3.07 24.39
N ILE A 605 1.32 2.17 25.30
CA ILE A 605 0.43 1.57 26.31
C ILE A 605 -0.04 2.62 27.32
N ILE A 606 0.85 3.46 27.83
CA ILE A 606 0.49 4.49 28.82
C ILE A 606 -0.19 5.70 28.20
N ASN A 607 0.05 5.97 26.90
CA ASN A 607 -0.53 7.07 26.12
C ASN A 607 -0.67 8.39 26.90
N PRO A 608 0.44 8.99 27.38
CA PRO A 608 0.41 10.12 28.29
C PRO A 608 0.02 11.42 27.55
N ASP A 609 -0.63 12.34 28.29
CA ASP A 609 -0.81 13.72 27.83
C ASP A 609 0.53 14.49 27.99
N MET A 610 1.30 14.52 26.89
CA MET A 610 2.64 15.13 26.86
C MET A 610 2.58 16.63 27.17
N ASP A 611 1.54 17.34 26.70
CA ASP A 611 1.39 18.78 26.95
C ASP A 611 1.12 19.07 28.43
N ALA A 612 0.33 18.23 29.10
CA ALA A 612 0.08 18.37 30.53
C ALA A 612 1.34 18.08 31.37
N ILE A 613 2.12 17.07 30.97
CA ILE A 613 3.40 16.74 31.64
C ILE A 613 4.41 17.88 31.46
N GLU A 614 4.56 18.39 30.24
CA GLU A 614 5.49 19.50 29.95
C GLU A 614 5.13 20.74 30.78
N ARG A 615 3.85 21.14 30.81
CA ARG A 615 3.39 22.27 31.65
C ARG A 615 3.75 22.06 33.12
N ARG A 616 3.51 20.84 33.64
CA ARG A 616 3.86 20.52 35.04
C ARG A 616 5.35 20.59 35.31
N LEU A 617 6.18 20.08 34.39
CA LEU A 617 7.65 20.16 34.52
C LEU A 617 8.17 21.59 34.41
N LYS A 618 7.52 22.44 33.59
CA LYS A 618 7.85 23.87 33.46
C LYS A 618 7.24 24.73 34.59
N GLY A 619 6.44 24.15 35.49
CA GLY A 619 5.79 24.90 36.60
C GLY A 619 4.66 25.82 36.13
N VAL A 620 4.10 25.63 34.95
CA VAL A 620 2.98 26.42 34.42
C VAL A 620 1.67 25.86 34.98
N ALA A 621 0.87 26.73 35.59
CA ALA A 621 -0.46 26.34 36.12
C ALA A 621 -1.36 25.82 34.97
N PRO A 622 -2.21 24.80 35.24
CA PRO A 622 -3.16 24.34 34.24
C PRO A 622 -4.10 25.47 33.84
N PRO A 623 -4.54 25.54 32.57
CA PRO A 623 -5.57 26.50 32.15
C PRO A 623 -6.82 26.30 33.00
N VAL A 624 -7.33 27.38 33.58
CA VAL A 624 -8.59 27.35 34.32
C VAL A 624 -9.69 26.89 33.36
N GLN A 625 -10.15 25.67 33.49
CA GLN A 625 -11.35 25.23 32.82
C GLN A 625 -12.51 26.10 33.34
N GLN A 626 -12.99 27.01 32.51
CA GLN A 626 -14.28 27.62 32.75
C GLN A 626 -15.32 26.49 32.73
N THR A 627 -15.74 26.09 33.90
CA THR A 627 -16.86 25.18 34.09
C THR A 627 -18.05 25.84 33.38
N GLN A 628 -18.39 25.37 32.18
CA GLN A 628 -19.68 25.67 31.59
C GLN A 628 -20.74 25.14 32.56
N GLN A 629 -21.42 26.05 33.25
CA GLN A 629 -22.55 25.71 34.08
C GLN A 629 -23.53 24.91 33.23
N ALA A 630 -23.76 23.67 33.59
CA ALA A 630 -24.80 22.85 32.98
C ALA A 630 -26.14 23.59 33.06
N PRO A 631 -26.92 23.67 31.99
CA PRO A 631 -28.22 24.32 32.01
C PRO A 631 -29.09 23.65 33.07
N GLN A 632 -29.58 24.45 34.06
CA GLN A 632 -30.52 24.00 35.08
C GLN A 632 -31.76 23.46 34.37
N ARG A 633 -32.00 22.16 34.50
CA ARG A 633 -33.26 21.53 34.11
C ARG A 633 -34.38 22.14 34.98
N ARG A 634 -35.24 22.98 34.41
CA ARG A 634 -36.50 23.40 35.01
C ARG A 634 -37.32 22.13 35.31
N ARG A 635 -37.60 21.89 36.60
CA ARG A 635 -38.55 20.88 37.06
C ARG A 635 -39.92 21.28 36.46
N GLY A 636 -40.38 20.54 35.49
CA GLY A 636 -41.75 20.60 34.99
C GLY A 636 -42.71 20.06 36.06
N ALA A 637 -43.75 20.83 36.32
CA ALA A 637 -44.82 20.47 37.26
C ALA A 637 -45.50 19.16 36.84
N ALA A 638 -45.69 18.26 37.81
CA ALA A 638 -46.44 17.04 37.65
C ALA A 638 -47.90 17.37 37.34
N ARG A 639 -48.39 16.98 36.16
CA ARG A 639 -49.80 16.83 35.89
C ARG A 639 -50.28 15.52 36.49
N ARG A 640 -51.23 15.60 37.46
CA ARG A 640 -52.08 14.49 37.90
C ARG A 640 -52.92 14.05 36.69
N HIS A 641 -52.90 12.80 36.36
CA HIS A 641 -53.92 12.11 35.60
C HIS A 641 -54.85 11.42 36.61
N ASP A 642 -56.09 11.88 36.61
CA ASP A 642 -57.21 11.14 37.22
C ASP A 642 -57.50 9.91 36.33
N ASN A 643 -57.70 8.81 36.98
CA ASN A 643 -58.36 7.61 36.45
C ASN A 643 -59.83 7.95 36.21
N ASP A 644 -60.37 7.55 35.07
CA ASP A 644 -61.67 6.90 34.99
C ASP A 644 -61.85 6.17 33.66
N GLU A 645 -62.13 4.91 33.83
CA GLU A 645 -63.04 3.98 33.13
C GLU A 645 -63.08 3.92 31.58
N TRP A 646 -62.76 2.86 31.02
CA TRP A 646 -63.43 1.70 30.36
C TRP A 646 -62.41 0.81 29.69
#